data_598072d563ab0bdd2985d83d1b093a22
#
_entry.id   598072d563ab0bdd2985d83d1b093a22
#
_cell.length_a   1.000
_cell.length_b   1.000
_cell.length_c   1.000
_cell.angle_alpha   90.00
_cell.angle_beta   90.00
_cell.angle_gamma   90.00
#
_symmetry.space_group_name_H-M   'P 1'
#
loop_
_entity.id
_entity.type
_entity.pdbx_description
1 polymer ?
#
loop_
_entity_poly.entity_id
_entity_poly.type
_entity_poly.pdbx_seq_one_letter_code
_entity_poly.pdbx_strand_id
1 'polypeptide(L)'
;MTATTADPVSGQRGLFSSLIHRQLDSYPDTGMRVFYLALTVLATVMLYYELYVGGSVSTLILANLHMSFTFYVITLAFGNLIGAFGSLFAGLTDRYGRANLVVFGLFFTAIFVAFVIPNATNKWAFTIEGFVVGVVEGICLVATPALIRDFSPQVGRATAMGFWTCGPVLGSLIVAIVGSNTVPAVPSSTRFWTHEYHICGIVGLVVFVIAALFLRELSPRLRDQLMVTMRDRALIEARAKGIDIEAALRRPFRQLVKPDVIISAIAVSVMLLIYYTAVGFLVIYMTTIFGFSVKDANGLGNWEWGFNVVALIAVGLLSDRLRVRKPFMVLGGIIGTVILVIYLLQAGHHPSYYTLAILLALLSVGLGIAYTPWMASFTETVEDRNPALIATGLAIWGWIIRVIIFLSFILLPVVINSVTPLVNYGGTVAADAAQYPSLVWAGSHPTVVAAAEKYSTQLGFAAAHPSVVAAATKYSTQLANAAKFAPELAVIEKNPALFAQAAKYTPTTIPPALAAKLIAAAGGGSKGTALLGTIDANQAAISGVIAVSSQLTALAPYSAQLKALAAVPPSVIAEATANSAELAALAKVPPSVSAYMAAHASAVTTAAAKSPGQWKTWYWICVGGIIFFLLSIPLLRGRWRPRDAKRDEEEHEAMVQAELAKLGATS
;
A
#
# COMPACT_ATOMS: atom_id res chain seq x y z
N MET A 1 21.60 -48.01 -58.35
CA MET A 1 20.14 -47.85 -58.36
C MET A 1 19.69 -47.73 -56.92
N THR A 2 19.58 -46.54 -56.42
CA THR A 2 19.07 -46.26 -55.12
C THR A 2 18.01 -45.17 -55.30
N ALA A 3 16.81 -45.53 -54.98
CA ALA A 3 15.62 -44.69 -55.15
C ALA A 3 15.70 -43.49 -54.18
N THR A 4 15.68 -42.31 -54.75
CA THR A 4 15.43 -41.04 -54.08
C THR A 4 13.96 -41.01 -53.69
N THR A 5 13.69 -41.20 -52.40
CA THR A 5 12.34 -40.89 -51.85
C THR A 5 12.21 -39.39 -51.78
N ALA A 6 11.48 -38.81 -52.70
CA ALA A 6 11.03 -37.41 -52.59
C ALA A 6 10.11 -37.29 -51.38
N ASP A 7 10.46 -36.34 -50.51
CA ASP A 7 9.56 -35.89 -49.46
C ASP A 7 8.27 -35.31 -50.04
N PRO A 8 7.09 -35.75 -49.62
CA PRO A 8 5.84 -35.21 -50.11
C PRO A 8 5.47 -33.92 -49.36
N VAL A 9 5.13 -32.92 -50.14
CA VAL A 9 4.11 -31.93 -49.83
C VAL A 9 4.51 -30.74 -48.98
N SER A 10 4.91 -29.69 -49.69
CA SER A 10 4.54 -28.31 -49.35
C SER A 10 3.03 -28.10 -49.64
N GLY A 11 2.18 -28.85 -48.93
CA GLY A 11 0.74 -28.58 -48.91
C GLY A 11 0.49 -27.33 -48.10
N GLN A 12 -0.30 -26.38 -48.63
CA GLN A 12 -0.83 -25.20 -47.92
C GLN A 12 -1.36 -25.64 -46.58
N ARG A 13 -0.56 -25.42 -45.54
CA ARG A 13 -0.98 -25.62 -44.15
C ARG A 13 -2.09 -24.61 -43.90
N GLY A 14 -3.31 -25.07 -43.60
CA GLY A 14 -4.43 -24.18 -43.27
C GLY A 14 -4.05 -23.20 -42.16
N LEU A 15 -4.66 -22.02 -42.12
CA LEU A 15 -4.41 -20.96 -41.16
C LEU A 15 -4.33 -21.49 -39.72
N PHE A 16 -5.17 -22.41 -39.31
CA PHE A 16 -5.15 -23.07 -38.00
C PHE A 16 -3.88 -23.88 -37.74
N SER A 17 -3.38 -24.59 -38.76
CA SER A 17 -2.14 -25.36 -38.63
C SER A 17 -0.93 -24.44 -38.46
N SER A 18 -0.92 -23.27 -39.11
CA SER A 18 0.17 -22.27 -38.97
C SER A 18 0.16 -21.55 -37.63
N LEU A 19 -1.01 -21.48 -36.97
CA LEU A 19 -1.16 -20.89 -35.65
C LEU A 19 -0.63 -21.79 -34.50
N ILE A 20 -0.57 -23.11 -34.74
CA ILE A 20 -0.07 -24.09 -33.73
C ILE A 20 1.38 -24.47 -34.02
N HIS A 21 1.77 -24.60 -35.30
CA HIS A 21 3.12 -24.95 -35.72
C HIS A 21 3.94 -23.67 -35.96
N ARG A 22 4.55 -23.18 -34.88
CA ARG A 22 5.32 -21.91 -34.80
C ARG A 22 6.82 -22.10 -35.03
N GLN A 23 7.25 -23.32 -35.38
CA GLN A 23 8.64 -23.66 -35.51
C GLN A 23 9.23 -23.17 -36.85
N LEU A 24 10.45 -22.59 -36.74
CA LEU A 24 11.26 -22.20 -37.88
C LEU A 24 12.26 -23.32 -38.18
N ASP A 25 12.31 -23.74 -39.44
CA ASP A 25 13.22 -24.79 -39.92
C ASP A 25 14.58 -24.23 -40.40
N SER A 26 14.68 -22.91 -40.55
CA SER A 26 15.92 -22.20 -40.86
C SER A 26 16.14 -21.03 -39.91
N TYR A 27 17.40 -20.74 -39.65
CA TYR A 27 17.76 -19.61 -38.77
C TYR A 27 17.44 -18.29 -39.51
N PRO A 28 16.65 -17.40 -38.89
CA PRO A 28 16.20 -16.19 -39.56
C PRO A 28 17.34 -15.18 -39.74
N ASP A 29 17.21 -14.30 -40.72
CA ASP A 29 18.11 -13.19 -40.95
C ASP A 29 18.10 -12.17 -39.78
N THR A 30 19.04 -11.24 -39.77
CA THR A 30 19.20 -10.31 -38.64
C THR A 30 17.96 -9.45 -38.40
N GLY A 31 17.26 -9.00 -39.45
CA GLY A 31 16.04 -8.19 -39.31
C GLY A 31 14.92 -8.97 -38.62
N MET A 32 14.67 -10.20 -39.08
CA MET A 32 13.65 -11.07 -38.48
C MET A 32 14.01 -11.53 -37.06
N ARG A 33 15.31 -11.71 -36.76
CA ARG A 33 15.75 -12.02 -35.39
C ARG A 33 15.43 -10.88 -34.43
N VAL A 34 15.75 -9.64 -34.81
CA VAL A 34 15.43 -8.45 -34.01
C VAL A 34 13.92 -8.32 -33.82
N PHE A 35 13.13 -8.62 -34.84
CA PHE A 35 11.67 -8.61 -34.76
C PHE A 35 11.15 -9.66 -33.76
N TYR A 36 11.60 -10.91 -33.84
CA TYR A 36 11.18 -11.96 -32.90
C TYR A 36 11.67 -11.66 -31.46
N LEU A 37 12.86 -11.09 -31.33
CA LEU A 37 13.36 -10.63 -30.03
C LEU A 37 12.47 -9.54 -29.45
N ALA A 38 12.12 -8.52 -30.24
CA ALA A 38 11.22 -7.44 -29.82
C ALA A 38 9.83 -7.96 -29.40
N LEU A 39 9.27 -8.91 -30.17
CA LEU A 39 8.01 -9.57 -29.80
C LEU A 39 8.10 -10.34 -28.48
N THR A 40 9.21 -11.03 -28.25
CA THR A 40 9.42 -11.77 -26.99
C THR A 40 9.57 -10.84 -25.81
N VAL A 41 10.27 -9.70 -26.00
CA VAL A 41 10.37 -8.65 -24.98
C VAL A 41 8.99 -8.03 -24.71
N LEU A 42 8.21 -7.72 -25.74
CA LEU A 42 6.85 -7.19 -25.60
C LEU A 42 5.95 -8.17 -24.82
N ALA A 43 5.99 -9.47 -25.16
CA ALA A 43 5.27 -10.51 -24.43
C ALA A 43 5.70 -10.58 -22.96
N THR A 44 7.01 -10.46 -22.69
CA THR A 44 7.56 -10.46 -21.33
C THR A 44 7.06 -9.23 -20.54
N VAL A 45 7.12 -8.05 -21.13
CA VAL A 45 6.62 -6.80 -20.52
C VAL A 45 5.13 -6.92 -20.21
N MET A 46 4.35 -7.52 -21.10
CA MET A 46 2.90 -7.70 -20.89
C MET A 46 2.61 -8.63 -19.72
N LEU A 47 3.31 -9.76 -19.60
CA LEU A 47 3.18 -10.68 -18.46
C LEU A 47 3.48 -9.96 -17.14
N TYR A 48 4.50 -9.11 -17.07
CA TYR A 48 4.79 -8.32 -15.88
C TYR A 48 3.77 -7.21 -15.64
N TYR A 49 3.18 -6.62 -16.68
CA TYR A 49 2.08 -5.68 -16.52
C TYR A 49 0.87 -6.35 -15.85
N GLU A 50 0.48 -7.55 -16.33
CA GLU A 50 -0.60 -8.35 -15.76
C GLU A 50 -0.31 -8.76 -14.30
N LEU A 51 0.93 -9.13 -13.99
CA LEU A 51 1.36 -9.50 -12.64
C LEU A 51 1.31 -8.34 -11.65
N TYR A 52 1.62 -7.12 -12.10
CA TYR A 52 1.84 -5.97 -11.22
C TYR A 52 0.66 -4.98 -11.17
N VAL A 53 -0.35 -5.13 -12.03
CA VAL A 53 -1.50 -4.20 -12.10
C VAL A 53 -2.19 -4.01 -10.73
N GLY A 54 -2.27 -5.05 -9.92
CA GLY A 54 -2.85 -4.99 -8.57
C GLY A 54 -2.15 -3.99 -7.63
N GLY A 55 -0.85 -3.75 -7.83
CA GLY A 55 -0.09 -2.77 -7.04
C GLY A 55 -0.58 -1.34 -7.22
N SER A 56 -0.97 -0.95 -8.46
CA SER A 56 -1.42 0.40 -8.78
C SER A 56 -2.76 0.79 -8.14
N VAL A 57 -3.58 -0.18 -7.80
CA VAL A 57 -4.92 0.01 -7.21
C VAL A 57 -5.09 -0.75 -5.90
N SER A 58 -3.99 -1.11 -5.27
CA SER A 58 -3.95 -1.96 -4.08
C SER A 58 -4.82 -1.44 -2.93
N THR A 59 -4.84 -0.14 -2.67
CA THR A 59 -5.70 0.46 -1.63
C THR A 59 -7.19 0.29 -1.94
N LEU A 60 -7.58 0.42 -3.20
CA LEU A 60 -8.96 0.22 -3.63
C LEU A 60 -9.38 -1.25 -3.51
N ILE A 61 -8.49 -2.20 -3.85
CA ILE A 61 -8.71 -3.65 -3.69
C ILE A 61 -8.93 -3.98 -2.20
N LEU A 62 -8.04 -3.51 -1.33
CA LEU A 62 -8.13 -3.76 0.11
C LEU A 62 -9.46 -3.25 0.66
N ALA A 63 -9.80 -1.99 0.34
CA ALA A 63 -11.03 -1.37 0.81
C ALA A 63 -12.29 -2.06 0.27
N ASN A 64 -12.33 -2.39 -1.04
CA ASN A 64 -13.50 -3.01 -1.67
C ASN A 64 -13.76 -4.45 -1.19
N LEU A 65 -12.70 -5.25 -1.05
CA LEU A 65 -12.81 -6.66 -0.65
C LEU A 65 -12.66 -6.86 0.87
N HIS A 66 -12.64 -5.77 1.64
CA HIS A 66 -12.44 -5.77 3.10
C HIS A 66 -11.24 -6.63 3.53
N MET A 67 -10.14 -6.50 2.78
CA MET A 67 -8.90 -7.19 3.10
C MET A 67 -8.11 -6.45 4.17
N SER A 68 -7.54 -7.18 5.13
CA SER A 68 -6.45 -6.62 5.94
C SER A 68 -5.18 -6.51 5.12
N PHE A 69 -4.34 -5.55 5.45
CA PHE A 69 -3.00 -5.42 4.85
C PHE A 69 -2.20 -6.72 5.01
N THR A 70 -2.24 -7.33 6.20
CA THR A 70 -1.61 -8.62 6.47
C THR A 70 -2.06 -9.70 5.51
N PHE A 71 -3.37 -9.85 5.27
CA PHE A 71 -3.91 -10.84 4.36
C PHE A 71 -3.41 -10.60 2.92
N TYR A 72 -3.44 -9.36 2.46
CA TYR A 72 -2.96 -8.98 1.13
C TYR A 72 -1.47 -9.31 0.94
N VAL A 73 -0.62 -8.92 1.88
CA VAL A 73 0.82 -9.18 1.82
C VAL A 73 1.12 -10.67 1.83
N ILE A 74 0.44 -11.45 2.68
CA ILE A 74 0.60 -12.91 2.73
C ILE A 74 0.14 -13.55 1.42
N THR A 75 -0.95 -13.06 0.81
CA THR A 75 -1.39 -13.51 -0.51
C THR A 75 -0.30 -13.29 -1.56
N LEU A 76 0.32 -12.10 -1.61
CA LEU A 76 1.44 -11.83 -2.52
C LEU A 76 2.66 -12.72 -2.23
N ALA A 77 2.97 -13.01 -0.96
CA ALA A 77 4.04 -13.93 -0.57
C ALA A 77 3.81 -15.32 -1.16
N PHE A 78 2.64 -15.90 -0.92
CA PHE A 78 2.30 -17.22 -1.45
C PHE A 78 2.18 -17.22 -2.97
N GLY A 79 1.68 -16.14 -3.60
CA GLY A 79 1.66 -15.98 -5.05
C GLY A 79 3.06 -16.11 -5.67
N ASN A 80 4.06 -15.43 -5.07
CA ASN A 80 5.47 -15.55 -5.47
C ASN A 80 6.00 -16.98 -5.31
N LEU A 81 5.69 -17.65 -4.20
CA LEU A 81 6.12 -19.02 -3.96
C LEU A 81 5.46 -20.00 -4.94
N ILE A 82 4.17 -19.86 -5.20
CA ILE A 82 3.42 -20.68 -6.18
C ILE A 82 3.97 -20.45 -7.59
N GLY A 83 4.26 -19.22 -7.98
CA GLY A 83 4.93 -18.91 -9.24
C GLY A 83 6.33 -19.56 -9.34
N ALA A 84 7.05 -19.70 -8.21
CA ALA A 84 8.32 -20.44 -8.16
C ALA A 84 8.12 -21.93 -8.49
N PHE A 85 7.09 -22.57 -7.95
CA PHE A 85 6.72 -23.95 -8.31
C PHE A 85 6.26 -24.04 -9.77
N GLY A 86 5.51 -23.06 -10.29
CA GLY A 86 5.16 -22.98 -11.72
C GLY A 86 6.39 -23.07 -12.62
N SER A 87 7.50 -22.47 -12.22
CA SER A 87 8.76 -22.53 -12.98
C SER A 87 9.40 -23.94 -13.04
N LEU A 88 9.04 -24.86 -12.16
CA LEU A 88 9.52 -26.26 -12.22
C LEU A 88 8.88 -27.01 -13.41
N PHE A 89 7.75 -26.54 -13.93
CA PHE A 89 7.15 -27.09 -15.13
C PHE A 89 7.82 -26.59 -16.42
N ALA A 90 9.04 -26.02 -16.30
CA ALA A 90 9.85 -25.60 -17.45
C ALA A 90 10.06 -26.71 -18.49
N GLY A 91 10.07 -27.97 -18.09
CA GLY A 91 10.08 -29.12 -19.01
C GLY A 91 8.89 -29.17 -20.00
N LEU A 92 7.77 -28.50 -19.69
CA LEU A 92 6.65 -28.33 -20.63
C LEU A 92 7.06 -27.47 -21.82
N THR A 93 7.99 -26.54 -21.64
CA THR A 93 8.47 -25.65 -22.72
C THR A 93 9.13 -26.44 -23.87
N ASP A 94 9.81 -27.53 -23.55
CA ASP A 94 10.46 -28.37 -24.57
C ASP A 94 9.48 -29.34 -25.22
N ARG A 95 8.41 -29.74 -24.51
CA ARG A 95 7.38 -30.67 -25.02
C ARG A 95 6.34 -29.97 -25.88
N TYR A 96 5.83 -28.80 -25.47
CA TYR A 96 4.73 -28.09 -26.14
C TYR A 96 5.18 -26.92 -27.01
N GLY A 97 6.46 -26.56 -26.95
CA GLY A 97 7.05 -25.41 -27.63
C GLY A 97 7.00 -24.14 -26.77
N ARG A 98 8.09 -23.38 -26.80
CA ARG A 98 8.27 -22.16 -26.00
C ARG A 98 7.33 -21.05 -26.44
N ALA A 99 7.21 -20.83 -27.77
CA ALA A 99 6.32 -19.81 -28.32
C ALA A 99 4.85 -20.13 -28.05
N ASN A 100 4.44 -21.40 -28.15
CA ASN A 100 3.09 -21.82 -27.84
C ASN A 100 2.72 -21.55 -26.37
N LEU A 101 3.60 -21.90 -25.43
CA LEU A 101 3.34 -21.65 -24.00
C LEU A 101 3.19 -20.16 -23.69
N VAL A 102 4.03 -19.31 -24.29
CA VAL A 102 3.92 -17.86 -24.12
C VAL A 102 2.61 -17.34 -24.70
N VAL A 103 2.24 -17.76 -25.90
CA VAL A 103 1.01 -17.31 -26.57
C VAL A 103 -0.25 -17.78 -25.83
N PHE A 104 -0.33 -19.05 -25.46
CA PHE A 104 -1.48 -19.57 -24.72
C PHE A 104 -1.51 -19.02 -23.28
N GLY A 105 -0.35 -18.80 -22.67
CA GLY A 105 -0.26 -18.17 -21.37
C GLY A 105 -0.77 -16.74 -21.40
N LEU A 106 -0.34 -15.90 -22.36
CA LEU A 106 -0.87 -14.54 -22.54
C LEU A 106 -2.39 -14.53 -22.74
N PHE A 107 -2.93 -15.46 -23.56
CA PHE A 107 -4.36 -15.58 -23.73
C PHE A 107 -5.08 -15.86 -22.41
N PHE A 108 -4.58 -16.85 -21.67
CA PHE A 108 -5.20 -17.29 -20.43
C PHE A 108 -5.12 -16.18 -19.35
N THR A 109 -3.94 -15.59 -19.14
CA THR A 109 -3.75 -14.52 -18.16
C THR A 109 -4.57 -13.29 -18.51
N ALA A 110 -4.60 -12.87 -19.78
CA ALA A 110 -5.39 -11.75 -20.24
C ALA A 110 -6.90 -11.95 -20.00
N ILE A 111 -7.45 -13.14 -20.28
CA ILE A 111 -8.86 -13.47 -20.00
C ILE A 111 -9.13 -13.40 -18.48
N PHE A 112 -8.25 -13.98 -17.66
CA PHE A 112 -8.44 -13.95 -16.21
C PHE A 112 -8.37 -12.53 -15.66
N VAL A 113 -7.38 -11.76 -16.09
CA VAL A 113 -7.18 -10.36 -15.66
C VAL A 113 -8.31 -9.47 -16.16
N ALA A 114 -8.79 -9.66 -17.42
CA ALA A 114 -9.88 -8.84 -17.96
C ALA A 114 -11.26 -9.18 -17.39
N PHE A 115 -11.56 -10.45 -17.17
CA PHE A 115 -12.95 -10.88 -16.99
C PHE A 115 -13.20 -11.74 -15.74
N VAL A 116 -12.20 -12.42 -15.18
CA VAL A 116 -12.41 -13.30 -14.02
C VAL A 116 -12.13 -12.54 -12.75
N ILE A 117 -10.91 -12.05 -12.55
CA ILE A 117 -10.49 -11.33 -11.33
C ILE A 117 -11.37 -10.11 -11.02
N PRO A 118 -11.79 -9.25 -12.00
CA PRO A 118 -12.68 -8.12 -11.71
C PRO A 118 -14.06 -8.52 -11.17
N ASN A 119 -14.46 -9.76 -11.34
CA ASN A 119 -15.72 -10.30 -10.83
C ASN A 119 -15.58 -11.03 -9.50
N ALA A 120 -14.39 -11.04 -8.87
CA ALA A 120 -14.19 -11.58 -7.54
C ALA A 120 -15.11 -10.88 -6.53
N THR A 121 -15.95 -11.66 -5.83
CA THR A 121 -16.94 -11.14 -4.88
C THR A 121 -16.39 -11.00 -3.46
N ASN A 122 -15.26 -11.63 -3.19
CA ASN A 122 -14.63 -11.63 -1.88
C ASN A 122 -13.11 -11.88 -1.99
N LYS A 123 -12.41 -11.66 -0.88
CA LYS A 123 -10.95 -11.79 -0.81
C LYS A 123 -10.41 -13.17 -1.18
N TRP A 124 -11.15 -14.25 -0.90
CA TRP A 124 -10.71 -15.61 -1.19
C TRP A 124 -10.80 -15.94 -2.68
N ALA A 125 -11.89 -15.51 -3.35
CA ALA A 125 -12.02 -15.64 -4.80
C ALA A 125 -10.87 -14.91 -5.50
N PHE A 126 -10.64 -13.63 -5.15
CA PHE A 126 -9.52 -12.83 -5.67
C PHE A 126 -8.17 -13.53 -5.47
N THR A 127 -7.93 -14.10 -4.29
CA THR A 127 -6.68 -14.80 -3.96
C THR A 127 -6.48 -16.05 -4.81
N ILE A 128 -7.52 -16.89 -4.93
CA ILE A 128 -7.45 -18.16 -5.68
C ILE A 128 -7.27 -17.87 -7.18
N GLU A 129 -8.02 -16.93 -7.71
CA GLU A 129 -7.92 -16.50 -9.12
C GLU A 129 -6.52 -15.94 -9.42
N GLY A 130 -5.98 -15.11 -8.52
CA GLY A 130 -4.61 -14.61 -8.61
C GLY A 130 -3.55 -15.72 -8.56
N PHE A 131 -3.74 -16.76 -7.75
CA PHE A 131 -2.82 -17.91 -7.71
C PHE A 131 -2.83 -18.70 -9.01
N VAL A 132 -4.01 -18.89 -9.63
CA VAL A 132 -4.14 -19.57 -10.92
C VAL A 132 -3.36 -18.81 -12.00
N VAL A 133 -3.52 -17.48 -12.05
CA VAL A 133 -2.74 -16.61 -12.95
C VAL A 133 -1.26 -16.74 -12.67
N GLY A 134 -0.85 -16.65 -11.38
CA GLY A 134 0.56 -16.76 -10.98
C GLY A 134 1.25 -18.07 -11.39
N VAL A 135 0.55 -19.20 -11.41
CA VAL A 135 1.09 -20.48 -11.94
C VAL A 135 1.38 -20.36 -13.43
N VAL A 136 0.42 -19.86 -14.21
CA VAL A 136 0.56 -19.72 -15.66
C VAL A 136 1.69 -18.76 -16.02
N GLU A 137 1.74 -17.61 -15.37
CA GLU A 137 2.82 -16.64 -15.53
C GLU A 137 4.19 -17.22 -15.14
N GLY A 138 4.25 -17.98 -14.04
CA GLY A 138 5.48 -18.68 -13.62
C GLY A 138 6.04 -19.58 -14.72
N ILE A 139 5.19 -20.29 -15.46
CA ILE A 139 5.57 -21.13 -16.60
C ILE A 139 6.03 -20.25 -17.78
N CYS A 140 5.28 -19.21 -18.12
CA CYS A 140 5.59 -18.31 -19.24
C CYS A 140 6.91 -17.55 -19.03
N LEU A 141 7.16 -17.07 -17.80
CA LEU A 141 8.39 -16.35 -17.47
C LEU A 141 9.65 -17.21 -17.51
N VAL A 142 9.55 -18.53 -17.58
CA VAL A 142 10.66 -19.44 -17.92
C VAL A 142 10.84 -19.60 -19.43
N ALA A 143 9.74 -19.57 -20.20
CA ALA A 143 9.79 -19.71 -21.66
C ALA A 143 10.40 -18.46 -22.35
N THR A 144 10.08 -17.24 -21.83
CA THR A 144 10.53 -15.99 -22.47
C THR A 144 12.06 -15.81 -22.51
N PRO A 145 12.87 -16.02 -21.46
CA PRO A 145 14.33 -15.90 -21.56
C PRO A 145 14.93 -16.98 -22.46
N ALA A 146 14.28 -18.13 -22.57
CA ALA A 146 14.72 -19.17 -23.49
C ALA A 146 14.51 -18.77 -24.95
N LEU A 147 13.37 -18.13 -25.29
CA LEU A 147 13.10 -17.55 -26.61
C LEU A 147 14.06 -16.38 -26.94
N ILE A 148 14.32 -15.50 -25.99
CA ILE A 148 15.29 -14.41 -26.16
C ILE A 148 16.65 -14.97 -26.54
N ARG A 149 17.08 -16.03 -25.86
CA ARG A 149 18.36 -16.70 -26.14
C ARG A 149 18.38 -17.36 -27.54
N ASP A 150 17.28 -17.91 -28.00
CA ASP A 150 17.17 -18.54 -29.31
C ASP A 150 17.43 -17.55 -30.46
N PHE A 151 17.02 -16.28 -30.30
CA PHE A 151 17.18 -15.24 -31.32
C PHE A 151 18.40 -14.30 -31.11
N SER A 152 19.17 -14.48 -30.07
CA SER A 152 20.33 -13.64 -29.75
C SER A 152 21.65 -14.39 -29.55
N PRO A 153 22.01 -15.40 -30.36
CA PRO A 153 23.20 -16.22 -30.10
C PRO A 153 24.51 -15.48 -30.29
N GLN A 154 24.55 -14.39 -31.06
CA GLN A 154 25.75 -13.63 -31.41
C GLN A 154 25.85 -12.27 -30.69
N VAL A 155 24.72 -11.73 -30.22
CA VAL A 155 24.74 -10.61 -29.30
C VAL A 155 25.04 -11.20 -27.92
N GLY A 156 26.13 -10.81 -27.28
CA GLY A 156 26.57 -11.40 -26.03
C GLY A 156 25.43 -11.73 -25.07
N ARG A 157 25.46 -12.88 -24.45
CA ARG A 157 24.42 -13.41 -23.55
C ARG A 157 23.99 -12.40 -22.48
N ALA A 158 24.93 -11.55 -22.04
CA ALA A 158 24.67 -10.46 -21.10
C ALA A 158 23.69 -9.43 -21.65
N THR A 159 23.83 -9.02 -22.91
CA THR A 159 22.92 -8.08 -23.58
C THR A 159 21.51 -8.69 -23.76
N ALA A 160 21.42 -9.96 -24.14
CA ALA A 160 20.14 -10.66 -24.25
C ALA A 160 19.41 -10.78 -22.91
N MET A 161 20.13 -11.09 -21.84
CA MET A 161 19.59 -11.11 -20.49
C MET A 161 19.24 -9.70 -19.99
N GLY A 162 19.98 -8.67 -20.43
CA GLY A 162 19.64 -7.27 -20.19
C GLY A 162 18.25 -6.90 -20.75
N PHE A 163 17.92 -7.32 -21.96
CA PHE A 163 16.58 -7.11 -22.54
C PHE A 163 15.49 -7.84 -21.75
N TRP A 164 15.74 -9.06 -21.28
CA TRP A 164 14.78 -9.75 -20.43
C TRP A 164 14.59 -9.03 -19.09
N THR A 165 15.67 -8.52 -18.50
CA THR A 165 15.64 -7.77 -17.23
C THR A 165 14.85 -6.46 -17.33
N CYS A 166 14.77 -5.84 -18.52
CA CYS A 166 13.90 -4.71 -18.77
C CYS A 166 12.40 -5.06 -18.65
N GLY A 167 12.02 -6.34 -18.79
CA GLY A 167 10.62 -6.78 -18.71
C GLY A 167 9.91 -6.32 -17.43
N PRO A 168 10.38 -6.68 -16.23
CA PRO A 168 9.74 -6.28 -14.98
C PRO A 168 9.70 -4.77 -14.78
N VAL A 169 10.75 -4.04 -15.15
CA VAL A 169 10.80 -2.58 -14.96
C VAL A 169 9.88 -1.84 -15.93
N LEU A 170 9.85 -2.27 -17.20
CA LEU A 170 8.91 -1.72 -18.20
C LEU A 170 7.47 -2.10 -17.87
N GLY A 171 7.23 -3.31 -17.36
CA GLY A 171 5.90 -3.70 -16.86
C GLY A 171 5.43 -2.80 -15.74
N SER A 172 6.27 -2.53 -14.74
CA SER A 172 5.98 -1.59 -13.65
C SER A 172 5.76 -0.15 -14.16
N LEU A 173 6.55 0.29 -15.14
CA LEU A 173 6.37 1.61 -15.77
C LEU A 173 5.01 1.73 -16.46
N ILE A 174 4.59 0.71 -17.21
CA ILE A 174 3.27 0.71 -17.87
C ILE A 174 2.15 0.73 -16.82
N VAL A 175 2.26 -0.06 -15.74
CA VAL A 175 1.33 -0.01 -14.61
C VAL A 175 1.20 1.42 -14.07
N ALA A 176 2.32 2.10 -13.83
CA ALA A 176 2.33 3.45 -13.29
C ALA A 176 1.76 4.48 -14.28
N ILE A 177 2.14 4.39 -15.58
CA ILE A 177 1.63 5.27 -16.63
C ILE A 177 0.12 5.11 -16.77
N VAL A 178 -0.39 3.89 -16.88
CA VAL A 178 -1.83 3.65 -17.04
C VAL A 178 -2.54 4.13 -15.77
N GLY A 179 -2.15 3.68 -14.57
CA GLY A 179 -2.80 4.05 -13.32
C GLY A 179 -2.80 5.56 -13.05
N SER A 180 -1.72 6.29 -13.41
CA SER A 180 -1.68 7.76 -13.25
C SER A 180 -2.56 8.52 -14.23
N ASN A 181 -2.96 7.93 -15.36
CA ASN A 181 -3.79 8.58 -16.37
C ASN A 181 -5.25 8.14 -16.32
N THR A 182 -5.55 6.93 -15.88
CA THR A 182 -6.90 6.35 -15.90
C THR A 182 -7.60 6.40 -14.56
N VAL A 183 -6.86 6.28 -13.44
CA VAL A 183 -7.45 6.41 -12.10
C VAL A 183 -7.73 7.88 -11.79
N PRO A 184 -8.97 8.28 -11.47
CA PRO A 184 -9.27 9.65 -11.08
C PRO A 184 -8.66 9.98 -9.70
N ALA A 185 -8.43 11.27 -9.43
CA ALA A 185 -7.92 11.73 -8.14
C ALA A 185 -8.83 11.31 -6.97
N VAL A 186 -10.15 11.35 -7.20
CA VAL A 186 -11.17 10.84 -6.28
C VAL A 186 -11.99 9.79 -7.04
N PRO A 187 -11.76 8.49 -6.81
CA PRO A 187 -12.53 7.43 -7.44
C PRO A 187 -13.99 7.46 -7.00
N SER A 188 -14.92 7.21 -7.93
CA SER A 188 -16.36 7.18 -7.68
C SER A 188 -16.79 6.06 -6.71
N SER A 189 -16.00 5.00 -6.64
CA SER A 189 -16.20 3.89 -5.69
C SER A 189 -14.89 3.13 -5.48
N THR A 190 -14.80 2.37 -4.39
CA THR A 190 -13.67 1.46 -4.14
C THR A 190 -13.56 0.37 -5.20
N ARG A 191 -14.66 0.01 -5.88
CA ARG A 191 -14.66 -0.98 -6.97
C ARG A 191 -13.98 -0.47 -8.26
N PHE A 192 -13.54 0.79 -8.32
CA PHE A 192 -12.84 1.33 -9.49
C PHE A 192 -11.58 0.52 -9.88
N TRP A 193 -11.01 -0.25 -8.95
CA TRP A 193 -9.88 -1.14 -9.26
C TRP A 193 -10.15 -2.10 -10.42
N THR A 194 -11.40 -2.51 -10.63
CA THR A 194 -11.78 -3.42 -11.73
C THR A 194 -11.52 -2.80 -13.11
N HIS A 195 -11.61 -1.46 -13.21
CA HIS A 195 -11.35 -0.73 -14.46
C HIS A 195 -9.90 -0.92 -14.94
N GLU A 196 -8.94 -0.83 -14.00
CA GLU A 196 -7.51 -1.04 -14.32
C GLU A 196 -7.24 -2.48 -14.77
N TYR A 197 -7.88 -3.45 -14.14
CA TYR A 197 -7.80 -4.85 -14.54
C TYR A 197 -8.41 -5.09 -15.95
N HIS A 198 -9.55 -4.47 -16.26
CA HIS A 198 -10.14 -4.54 -17.60
C HIS A 198 -9.20 -3.94 -18.66
N ILE A 199 -8.63 -2.76 -18.41
CA ILE A 199 -7.67 -2.13 -19.33
C ILE A 199 -6.47 -3.06 -19.53
N CYS A 200 -5.87 -3.55 -18.44
CA CYS A 200 -4.70 -4.42 -18.46
C CYS A 200 -4.99 -5.69 -19.29
N GLY A 201 -6.07 -6.40 -18.99
CA GLY A 201 -6.39 -7.64 -19.68
C GLY A 201 -6.78 -7.42 -21.15
N ILE A 202 -7.46 -6.31 -21.51
CA ILE A 202 -7.76 -5.98 -22.92
C ILE A 202 -6.46 -5.71 -23.69
N VAL A 203 -5.52 -4.96 -23.12
CA VAL A 203 -4.18 -4.75 -23.71
C VAL A 203 -3.45 -6.09 -23.84
N GLY A 204 -3.57 -6.99 -22.85
CA GLY A 204 -3.05 -8.34 -22.89
C GLY A 204 -3.60 -9.15 -24.05
N LEU A 205 -4.92 -9.07 -24.31
CA LEU A 205 -5.54 -9.72 -25.47
C LEU A 205 -5.02 -9.18 -26.81
N VAL A 206 -4.76 -7.87 -26.91
CA VAL A 206 -4.14 -7.28 -28.10
C VAL A 206 -2.73 -7.83 -28.31
N VAL A 207 -1.91 -7.86 -27.24
CA VAL A 207 -0.55 -8.43 -27.31
C VAL A 207 -0.60 -9.92 -27.60
N PHE A 208 -1.56 -10.66 -27.04
CA PHE A 208 -1.81 -12.07 -27.39
C PHE A 208 -2.05 -12.23 -28.89
N VAL A 209 -2.93 -11.42 -29.51
CA VAL A 209 -3.20 -11.52 -30.95
C VAL A 209 -1.93 -11.27 -31.76
N ILE A 210 -1.16 -10.24 -31.42
CA ILE A 210 0.14 -9.94 -32.08
C ILE A 210 1.09 -11.14 -31.92
N ALA A 211 1.25 -11.67 -30.71
CA ALA A 211 2.09 -12.82 -30.46
C ALA A 211 1.57 -14.09 -31.17
N ALA A 212 0.26 -14.28 -31.21
CA ALA A 212 -0.38 -15.39 -31.90
C ALA A 212 -0.09 -15.39 -33.40
N LEU A 213 -0.07 -14.23 -34.03
CA LEU A 213 0.18 -14.09 -35.46
C LEU A 213 1.67 -14.19 -35.82
N PHE A 214 2.54 -13.57 -35.00
CA PHE A 214 3.92 -13.31 -35.40
C PHE A 214 4.98 -14.02 -34.59
N LEU A 215 4.74 -14.40 -33.33
CA LEU A 215 5.76 -15.04 -32.50
C LEU A 215 6.10 -16.43 -33.04
N ARG A 216 7.38 -16.70 -33.22
CA ARG A 216 7.93 -17.98 -33.70
C ARG A 216 9.00 -18.48 -32.73
N GLU A 217 9.36 -19.74 -32.88
CA GLU A 217 10.47 -20.39 -32.16
C GLU A 217 11.33 -21.20 -33.13
N LEU A 218 12.56 -21.51 -32.74
CA LEU A 218 13.41 -22.39 -33.54
C LEU A 218 12.94 -23.84 -33.36
N SER A 219 12.97 -24.63 -34.48
CA SER A 219 12.72 -26.07 -34.38
C SER A 219 13.72 -26.75 -33.44
N PRO A 220 13.35 -27.87 -32.78
CA PRO A 220 14.27 -28.58 -31.89
C PRO A 220 15.60 -28.95 -32.57
N ARG A 221 15.53 -29.40 -33.84
CA ARG A 221 16.71 -29.72 -34.62
C ARG A 221 17.64 -28.53 -34.81
N LEU A 222 17.09 -27.38 -35.15
CA LEU A 222 17.87 -26.16 -35.36
C LEU A 222 18.46 -25.63 -34.04
N ARG A 223 17.69 -25.73 -32.97
CA ARG A 223 18.21 -25.42 -31.61
C ARG A 223 19.38 -26.33 -31.22
N ASP A 224 19.26 -27.63 -31.45
CA ASP A 224 20.30 -28.58 -31.13
C ASP A 224 21.59 -28.27 -31.92
N GLN A 225 21.48 -27.92 -33.21
CA GLN A 225 22.64 -27.51 -34.02
C GLN A 225 23.32 -26.25 -33.46
N LEU A 226 22.52 -25.22 -33.12
CA LEU A 226 23.07 -24.01 -32.49
C LEU A 226 23.64 -24.27 -31.11
N MET A 227 23.02 -25.14 -30.31
CA MET A 227 23.50 -25.52 -28.99
C MET A 227 24.78 -26.36 -29.07
N VAL A 228 24.94 -27.21 -30.09
CA VAL A 228 26.21 -27.94 -30.32
C VAL A 228 27.31 -26.94 -30.55
N THR A 229 27.16 -25.99 -31.47
CA THR A 229 28.19 -24.97 -31.75
C THR A 229 28.53 -24.14 -30.50
N MET A 230 27.55 -23.75 -29.71
CA MET A 230 27.77 -23.00 -28.45
C MET A 230 28.37 -23.89 -27.36
N ARG A 231 27.98 -25.15 -27.31
CA ARG A 231 28.56 -26.16 -26.40
C ARG A 231 29.99 -26.46 -26.75
N ASP A 232 30.30 -26.59 -28.03
CA ASP A 232 31.69 -26.85 -28.50
C ASP A 232 32.58 -25.66 -28.13
N ARG A 233 32.13 -24.42 -28.32
CA ARG A 233 32.87 -23.25 -27.87
C ARG A 233 33.04 -23.24 -26.33
N ALA A 234 32.02 -23.49 -25.56
CA ALA A 234 32.10 -23.59 -24.11
C ALA A 234 33.01 -24.76 -23.66
N LEU A 235 33.03 -25.86 -24.43
CA LEU A 235 33.91 -26.99 -24.19
C LEU A 235 35.40 -26.62 -24.47
N ILE A 236 35.65 -25.85 -25.53
CA ILE A 236 36.99 -25.36 -25.88
C ILE A 236 37.47 -24.39 -24.79
N GLU A 237 36.64 -23.45 -24.38
CA GLU A 237 36.92 -22.51 -23.29
C GLU A 237 37.19 -23.23 -21.95
N ALA A 238 36.39 -24.27 -21.65
CA ALA A 238 36.56 -25.06 -20.44
C ALA A 238 37.85 -25.90 -20.48
N ARG A 239 38.21 -26.48 -21.65
CA ARG A 239 39.49 -27.17 -21.83
C ARG A 239 40.66 -26.21 -21.71
N ALA A 240 40.56 -25.02 -22.31
CA ALA A 240 41.59 -23.98 -22.18
C ALA A 240 41.82 -23.57 -20.70
N LYS A 241 40.79 -23.64 -19.88
CA LYS A 241 40.83 -23.42 -18.43
C LYS A 241 41.22 -24.68 -17.62
N GLY A 242 41.45 -25.82 -18.28
CA GLY A 242 41.77 -27.08 -17.60
C GLY A 242 40.63 -27.71 -16.80
N ILE A 243 39.39 -27.44 -17.15
CA ILE A 243 38.19 -27.92 -16.45
C ILE A 243 37.79 -29.30 -16.99
N ASP A 244 37.64 -30.29 -16.12
CA ASP A 244 37.08 -31.62 -16.47
C ASP A 244 35.55 -31.47 -16.61
N ILE A 245 35.05 -31.48 -17.85
CA ILE A 245 33.68 -31.22 -18.20
C ILE A 245 32.76 -32.40 -17.85
N GLU A 246 33.24 -33.65 -17.97
CA GLU A 246 32.39 -34.80 -17.64
C GLU A 246 32.14 -34.89 -16.13
N ALA A 247 33.13 -34.65 -15.32
CA ALA A 247 32.99 -34.55 -13.88
C ALA A 247 32.08 -33.36 -13.50
N ALA A 248 32.16 -32.26 -14.26
CA ALA A 248 31.37 -31.05 -14.06
C ALA A 248 29.88 -31.26 -14.36
N LEU A 249 29.52 -31.97 -15.41
CA LEU A 249 28.12 -32.25 -15.79
C LEU A 249 27.45 -33.27 -14.86
N ARG A 250 28.21 -34.15 -14.20
CA ARG A 250 27.63 -35.13 -13.26
C ARG A 250 27.09 -34.52 -11.96
N ARG A 251 27.60 -33.36 -11.51
CA ARG A 251 27.17 -32.70 -10.26
C ARG A 251 27.15 -31.17 -10.40
N PRO A 252 26.24 -30.62 -11.23
CA PRO A 252 26.23 -29.19 -11.59
C PRO A 252 26.04 -28.28 -10.38
N PHE A 253 25.07 -28.60 -9.49
CA PHE A 253 24.77 -27.78 -8.30
C PHE A 253 25.97 -27.70 -7.32
N ARG A 254 26.69 -28.78 -7.11
CA ARG A 254 27.81 -28.81 -6.14
C ARG A 254 28.94 -27.86 -6.50
N GLN A 255 29.12 -27.55 -7.78
CA GLN A 255 30.15 -26.64 -8.26
C GLN A 255 29.77 -25.19 -8.06
N LEU A 256 28.48 -24.88 -8.12
CA LEU A 256 27.91 -23.53 -7.99
C LEU A 256 27.49 -23.17 -6.57
N VAL A 257 27.32 -24.15 -5.67
CA VAL A 257 27.05 -23.89 -4.24
C VAL A 257 28.39 -23.52 -3.58
N LYS A 258 28.85 -22.31 -3.87
CA LYS A 258 30.08 -21.70 -3.35
C LYS A 258 29.79 -20.31 -2.80
N PRO A 259 30.58 -19.82 -1.82
CA PRO A 259 30.29 -18.55 -1.15
C PRO A 259 30.13 -17.35 -2.11
N ASP A 260 30.96 -17.27 -3.14
CA ASP A 260 30.94 -16.19 -4.14
C ASP A 260 29.61 -16.17 -4.94
N VAL A 261 29.05 -17.31 -5.28
CA VAL A 261 27.79 -17.41 -5.99
C VAL A 261 26.61 -17.23 -5.03
N ILE A 262 26.58 -17.98 -3.91
CA ILE A 262 25.45 -18.00 -2.99
C ILE A 262 25.31 -16.68 -2.23
N ILE A 263 26.40 -16.16 -1.63
CA ILE A 263 26.35 -14.91 -0.85
C ILE A 263 26.00 -13.74 -1.77
N SER A 264 26.57 -13.71 -2.99
CA SER A 264 26.24 -12.67 -3.97
C SER A 264 24.78 -12.71 -4.41
N ALA A 265 24.23 -13.91 -4.65
CA ALA A 265 22.81 -14.08 -4.98
C ALA A 265 21.89 -13.67 -3.81
N ILE A 266 22.23 -14.01 -2.56
CA ILE A 266 21.51 -13.56 -1.38
C ILE A 266 21.60 -12.04 -1.26
N ALA A 267 22.80 -11.47 -1.40
CA ALA A 267 23.03 -10.06 -1.18
C ALA A 267 22.23 -9.17 -2.16
N VAL A 268 22.23 -9.49 -3.45
CA VAL A 268 21.40 -8.75 -4.42
C VAL A 268 19.92 -8.96 -4.15
N SER A 269 19.51 -10.17 -3.75
CA SER A 269 18.10 -10.45 -3.47
C SER A 269 17.60 -9.64 -2.27
N VAL A 270 18.42 -9.45 -1.25
CA VAL A 270 18.10 -8.57 -0.11
C VAL A 270 18.16 -7.09 -0.52
N MET A 271 19.09 -6.68 -1.37
CA MET A 271 19.10 -5.32 -1.95
C MET A 271 17.81 -5.02 -2.71
N LEU A 272 17.27 -6.00 -3.44
CA LEU A 272 16.05 -5.85 -4.23
C LEU A 272 14.75 -5.84 -3.38
N LEU A 273 14.81 -5.97 -2.04
CA LEU A 273 13.63 -5.83 -1.19
C LEU A 273 12.95 -4.48 -1.36
N ILE A 274 13.72 -3.40 -1.55
CA ILE A 274 13.17 -2.06 -1.82
C ILE A 274 12.40 -2.04 -3.15
N TYR A 275 12.90 -2.69 -4.20
CA TYR A 275 12.22 -2.82 -5.49
C TYR A 275 10.85 -3.53 -5.33
N TYR A 276 10.82 -4.68 -4.67
CA TYR A 276 9.57 -5.43 -4.47
C TYR A 276 8.61 -4.73 -3.52
N THR A 277 9.15 -3.96 -2.55
CA THR A 277 8.34 -3.07 -1.71
C THR A 277 7.65 -1.99 -2.55
N ALA A 278 8.36 -1.40 -3.49
CA ALA A 278 7.79 -0.39 -4.39
C ALA A 278 6.73 -1.01 -5.32
N VAL A 279 7.02 -2.12 -5.98
CA VAL A 279 6.07 -2.82 -6.86
C VAL A 279 4.76 -3.16 -6.15
N GLY A 280 4.84 -3.68 -4.93
CA GLY A 280 3.65 -4.16 -4.20
C GLY A 280 2.93 -3.10 -3.38
N PHE A 281 3.65 -2.09 -2.89
CA PHE A 281 3.16 -1.25 -1.79
C PHE A 281 3.42 0.25 -1.94
N LEU A 282 3.99 0.74 -3.07
CA LEU A 282 4.23 2.17 -3.28
C LEU A 282 2.94 2.98 -3.12
N VAL A 283 1.86 2.54 -3.76
CA VAL A 283 0.57 3.23 -3.69
C VAL A 283 0.03 3.24 -2.26
N ILE A 284 0.09 2.11 -1.54
CA ILE A 284 -0.32 2.03 -0.14
C ILE A 284 0.51 3.00 0.72
N TYR A 285 1.84 3.01 0.55
CA TYR A 285 2.72 3.89 1.30
C TYR A 285 2.42 5.36 1.03
N MET A 286 2.30 5.76 -0.23
CA MET A 286 2.04 7.15 -0.62
C MET A 286 0.68 7.65 -0.15
N THR A 287 -0.35 6.82 -0.24
CA THR A 287 -1.71 7.20 0.18
C THR A 287 -1.85 7.23 1.70
N THR A 288 -1.27 6.27 2.42
CA THR A 288 -1.46 6.17 3.89
C THR A 288 -0.51 7.05 4.71
N ILE A 289 0.68 7.36 4.18
CA ILE A 289 1.69 8.15 4.92
C ILE A 289 1.66 9.62 4.51
N PHE A 290 1.51 9.90 3.22
CA PHE A 290 1.59 11.28 2.70
C PHE A 290 0.24 11.83 2.25
N GLY A 291 -0.83 11.01 2.22
CA GLY A 291 -2.17 11.44 1.85
C GLY A 291 -2.35 11.71 0.34
N PHE A 292 -1.45 11.24 -0.50
CA PHE A 292 -1.60 11.38 -1.96
C PHE A 292 -2.79 10.57 -2.47
N SER A 293 -3.41 11.04 -3.55
CA SER A 293 -4.39 10.25 -4.29
C SER A 293 -3.74 9.02 -4.92
N VAL A 294 -4.54 7.99 -5.24
CA VAL A 294 -4.06 6.81 -5.97
C VAL A 294 -3.45 7.22 -7.32
N LYS A 295 -4.03 8.23 -7.98
CA LYS A 295 -3.51 8.82 -9.21
C LYS A 295 -2.10 9.38 -9.03
N ASP A 296 -1.90 10.23 -8.01
CA ASP A 296 -0.61 10.89 -7.77
C ASP A 296 0.44 9.87 -7.30
N ALA A 297 0.03 8.88 -6.51
CA ALA A 297 0.91 7.78 -6.10
C ALA A 297 1.43 6.97 -7.30
N ASN A 298 0.58 6.67 -8.29
CA ASN A 298 1.01 6.08 -9.55
C ASN A 298 1.88 7.05 -10.37
N GLY A 299 1.55 8.35 -10.35
CA GLY A 299 2.38 9.39 -10.96
C GLY A 299 3.81 9.42 -10.44
N LEU A 300 4.01 9.21 -9.13
CA LEU A 300 5.33 9.04 -8.52
C LEU A 300 6.05 7.80 -9.04
N GLY A 301 5.32 6.71 -9.30
CA GLY A 301 5.85 5.51 -9.95
C GLY A 301 6.42 5.77 -11.35
N ASN A 302 5.89 6.72 -12.12
CA ASN A 302 6.44 7.08 -13.43
C ASN A 302 7.88 7.61 -13.30
N TRP A 303 8.17 8.41 -12.27
CA TRP A 303 9.52 8.91 -12.00
C TRP A 303 10.45 7.77 -11.59
N GLU A 304 9.99 6.90 -10.72
CA GLU A 304 10.77 5.75 -10.24
C GLU A 304 11.15 4.81 -11.39
N TRP A 305 10.15 4.27 -12.08
CA TRP A 305 10.37 3.27 -13.12
C TRP A 305 10.98 3.84 -14.39
N GLY A 306 10.60 5.06 -14.79
CA GLY A 306 11.16 5.74 -15.95
C GLY A 306 12.66 5.98 -15.81
N PHE A 307 13.11 6.53 -14.70
CA PHE A 307 14.53 6.74 -14.44
C PHE A 307 15.29 5.43 -14.22
N ASN A 308 14.63 4.39 -13.70
CA ASN A 308 15.23 3.07 -13.58
C ASN A 308 15.56 2.47 -14.96
N VAL A 309 14.62 2.50 -15.91
CA VAL A 309 14.87 2.02 -17.31
C VAL A 309 16.06 2.75 -17.92
N VAL A 310 16.10 4.08 -17.81
CA VAL A 310 17.22 4.88 -18.36
C VAL A 310 18.55 4.47 -17.71
N ALA A 311 18.57 4.30 -16.38
CA ALA A 311 19.77 3.91 -15.65
C ALA A 311 20.25 2.50 -16.05
N LEU A 312 19.35 1.51 -16.16
CA LEU A 312 19.68 0.13 -16.57
C LEU A 312 20.36 0.12 -17.93
N ILE A 313 19.82 0.84 -18.92
CA ILE A 313 20.36 0.87 -20.28
C ILE A 313 21.69 1.62 -20.31
N ALA A 314 21.72 2.84 -19.76
CA ALA A 314 22.93 3.70 -19.82
C ALA A 314 24.12 3.05 -19.11
N VAL A 315 23.89 2.48 -17.93
CA VAL A 315 24.95 1.85 -17.15
C VAL A 315 25.36 0.50 -17.73
N GLY A 316 24.41 -0.26 -18.29
CA GLY A 316 24.74 -1.47 -19.03
C GLY A 316 25.76 -1.18 -20.14
N LEU A 317 25.44 -0.23 -21.01
CA LEU A 317 26.31 0.18 -22.11
C LEU A 317 27.67 0.73 -21.63
N LEU A 318 27.65 1.58 -20.59
CA LEU A 318 28.87 2.18 -20.05
C LEU A 318 29.78 1.14 -19.36
N SER A 319 29.20 0.25 -18.59
CA SER A 319 29.90 -0.84 -17.91
C SER A 319 30.55 -1.82 -18.93
N ASP A 320 29.82 -2.14 -20.01
CA ASP A 320 30.36 -2.98 -21.09
C ASP A 320 31.49 -2.28 -21.82
N ARG A 321 31.36 -0.99 -22.15
CA ARG A 321 32.38 -0.21 -22.80
C ARG A 321 33.67 -0.09 -21.97
N LEU A 322 33.53 0.07 -20.66
CA LEU A 322 34.67 0.18 -19.73
C LEU A 322 35.19 -1.17 -19.25
N ARG A 323 34.48 -2.28 -19.53
CA ARG A 323 34.80 -3.65 -19.14
C ARG A 323 34.98 -3.84 -17.64
N VAL A 324 34.34 -3.00 -16.81
CA VAL A 324 34.35 -3.11 -15.34
C VAL A 324 32.94 -3.11 -14.75
N ARG A 325 32.76 -3.88 -13.68
CA ARG A 325 31.46 -4.05 -13.02
C ARG A 325 31.47 -3.46 -11.62
N LYS A 326 32.48 -3.79 -10.81
CA LYS A 326 32.55 -3.47 -9.38
C LYS A 326 32.47 -1.98 -9.06
N PRO A 327 33.16 -1.05 -9.77
CA PRO A 327 33.04 0.38 -9.46
C PRO A 327 31.61 0.91 -9.59
N PHE A 328 30.86 0.45 -10.60
CA PHE A 328 29.46 0.83 -10.79
C PHE A 328 28.56 0.27 -9.67
N MET A 329 28.76 -0.99 -9.28
CA MET A 329 28.02 -1.60 -8.17
C MET A 329 28.22 -0.81 -6.87
N VAL A 330 29.46 -0.40 -6.57
CA VAL A 330 29.76 0.41 -5.38
C VAL A 330 29.11 1.78 -5.48
N LEU A 331 29.27 2.47 -6.61
CA LEU A 331 28.69 3.80 -6.82
C LEU A 331 27.16 3.76 -6.68
N GLY A 332 26.51 2.81 -7.36
CA GLY A 332 25.05 2.65 -7.29
C GLY A 332 24.55 2.28 -5.91
N GLY A 333 25.25 1.37 -5.22
CA GLY A 333 24.91 1.00 -3.85
C GLY A 333 25.06 2.16 -2.86
N ILE A 334 26.10 3.00 -3.00
CA ILE A 334 26.27 4.19 -2.15
C ILE A 334 25.15 5.20 -2.43
N ILE A 335 24.86 5.52 -3.70
CA ILE A 335 23.77 6.40 -4.08
C ILE A 335 22.44 5.85 -3.53
N GLY A 336 22.15 4.57 -3.77
CA GLY A 336 20.93 3.93 -3.27
C GLY A 336 20.81 4.00 -1.76
N THR A 337 21.88 3.75 -1.02
CA THR A 337 21.89 3.85 0.45
C THR A 337 21.59 5.28 0.93
N VAL A 338 22.32 6.28 0.41
CA VAL A 338 22.17 7.67 0.84
C VAL A 338 20.75 8.18 0.53
N ILE A 339 20.28 7.96 -0.70
CA ILE A 339 18.97 8.43 -1.11
C ILE A 339 17.84 7.70 -0.37
N LEU A 340 17.98 6.39 -0.13
CA LEU A 340 16.99 5.65 0.65
C LEU A 340 16.90 6.16 2.10
N VAL A 341 18.05 6.53 2.71
CA VAL A 341 18.04 7.15 4.05
C VAL A 341 17.32 8.50 4.02
N ILE A 342 17.60 9.35 3.03
CA ILE A 342 16.89 10.63 2.89
C ILE A 342 15.38 10.40 2.67
N TYR A 343 15.02 9.42 1.85
CA TYR A 343 13.63 9.07 1.54
C TYR A 343 12.87 8.57 2.78
N LEU A 344 13.44 7.64 3.54
CA LEU A 344 12.78 7.10 4.74
C LEU A 344 12.57 8.16 5.83
N LEU A 345 13.45 9.17 5.90
CA LEU A 345 13.31 10.29 6.84
C LEU A 345 12.15 11.21 6.46
N GLN A 346 11.63 11.18 5.24
CA GLN A 346 10.45 11.96 4.85
C GLN A 346 9.17 11.46 5.53
N ALA A 347 9.10 10.20 5.94
CA ALA A 347 7.93 9.66 6.62
C ALA A 347 7.67 10.41 7.93
N GLY A 348 6.47 10.95 8.11
CA GLY A 348 6.10 11.83 9.23
C GLY A 348 6.34 13.31 9.00
N HIS A 349 6.76 13.69 7.77
CA HIS A 349 6.80 15.08 7.29
C HIS A 349 5.78 15.24 6.14
N HIS A 350 5.62 16.46 5.64
CA HIS A 350 4.76 16.77 4.50
C HIS A 350 5.58 17.23 3.29
N PRO A 351 6.38 16.34 2.67
CA PRO A 351 7.17 16.70 1.49
C PRO A 351 6.26 16.99 0.31
N SER A 352 6.74 17.86 -0.60
CA SER A 352 6.03 18.09 -1.85
C SER A 352 6.08 16.85 -2.76
N TYR A 353 5.13 16.76 -3.70
CA TYR A 353 5.12 15.72 -4.74
C TYR A 353 6.47 15.61 -5.46
N TYR A 354 7.03 16.73 -5.89
CA TYR A 354 8.30 16.75 -6.63
C TYR A 354 9.51 16.39 -5.75
N THR A 355 9.47 16.64 -4.45
CA THR A 355 10.51 16.17 -3.53
C THR A 355 10.57 14.65 -3.53
N LEU A 356 9.42 13.98 -3.41
CA LEU A 356 9.36 12.52 -3.46
C LEU A 356 9.68 11.98 -4.85
N ALA A 357 9.22 12.64 -5.92
CA ALA A 357 9.52 12.27 -7.30
C ALA A 357 11.04 12.24 -7.56
N ILE A 358 11.75 13.28 -7.13
CA ILE A 358 13.22 13.37 -7.27
C ILE A 358 13.90 12.29 -6.44
N LEU A 359 13.47 12.07 -5.20
CA LEU A 359 14.06 11.03 -4.35
C LEU A 359 13.85 9.63 -4.93
N LEU A 360 12.67 9.31 -5.43
CA LEU A 360 12.38 8.04 -6.09
C LEU A 360 13.18 7.88 -7.38
N ALA A 361 13.28 8.92 -8.20
CA ALA A 361 14.08 8.91 -9.41
C ALA A 361 15.57 8.65 -9.10
N LEU A 362 16.14 9.36 -8.14
CA LEU A 362 17.55 9.17 -7.74
C LEU A 362 17.79 7.82 -7.08
N LEU A 363 16.87 7.33 -6.26
CA LEU A 363 16.93 6.01 -5.65
C LEU A 363 16.98 4.93 -6.74
N SER A 364 16.06 4.99 -7.69
CA SER A 364 15.96 4.00 -8.76
C SER A 364 17.14 4.07 -9.74
N VAL A 365 17.73 5.26 -9.97
CA VAL A 365 19.00 5.40 -10.69
C VAL A 365 20.13 4.69 -9.92
N GLY A 366 20.25 4.91 -8.62
CA GLY A 366 21.26 4.23 -7.79
C GLY A 366 21.13 2.71 -7.85
N LEU A 367 19.90 2.20 -7.71
CA LEU A 367 19.62 0.77 -7.77
C LEU A 367 19.91 0.18 -9.17
N GLY A 368 19.55 0.90 -10.24
CA GLY A 368 19.85 0.51 -11.62
C GLY A 368 21.35 0.43 -11.90
N ILE A 369 22.13 1.43 -11.40
CA ILE A 369 23.59 1.45 -11.48
C ILE A 369 24.22 0.27 -10.74
N ALA A 370 23.63 -0.17 -9.62
CA ALA A 370 24.13 -1.31 -8.87
C ALA A 370 23.76 -2.66 -9.50
N TYR A 371 22.51 -2.80 -9.93
CA TYR A 371 21.93 -4.08 -10.35
C TYR A 371 22.43 -4.58 -11.70
N THR A 372 22.47 -3.73 -12.73
CA THR A 372 22.85 -4.15 -14.09
C THR A 372 24.27 -4.72 -14.15
N PRO A 373 25.30 -4.03 -13.60
CA PRO A 373 26.64 -4.59 -13.55
C PRO A 373 26.77 -5.82 -12.66
N TRP A 374 25.93 -5.93 -11.61
CA TRP A 374 25.88 -7.13 -10.79
C TRP A 374 25.42 -8.34 -11.60
N MET A 375 24.38 -8.23 -12.40
CA MET A 375 23.86 -9.33 -13.23
C MET A 375 24.95 -9.83 -14.19
N ALA A 376 25.68 -8.92 -14.83
CA ALA A 376 26.81 -9.27 -15.68
C ALA A 376 27.94 -9.95 -14.88
N SER A 377 28.37 -9.36 -13.78
CA SER A 377 29.45 -9.92 -12.92
C SER A 377 29.09 -11.27 -12.32
N PHE A 378 27.81 -11.48 -11.97
CA PHE A 378 27.32 -12.76 -11.47
C PHE A 378 27.41 -13.85 -12.55
N THR A 379 26.97 -13.56 -13.77
CA THR A 379 27.08 -14.51 -14.90
C THR A 379 28.52 -14.78 -15.25
N GLU A 380 29.38 -13.77 -15.28
CA GLU A 380 30.85 -13.90 -15.47
C GLU A 380 31.47 -14.76 -14.36
N THR A 381 31.06 -14.61 -13.10
CA THR A 381 31.56 -15.43 -11.97
C THR A 381 31.17 -16.91 -12.11
N VAL A 382 29.95 -17.18 -12.60
CA VAL A 382 29.51 -18.55 -12.88
C VAL A 382 30.26 -19.14 -14.09
N GLU A 383 30.42 -18.35 -15.16
CA GLU A 383 31.11 -18.73 -16.38
C GLU A 383 32.61 -19.08 -16.14
N ASP A 384 33.28 -18.32 -15.27
CA ASP A 384 34.62 -18.60 -14.85
C ASP A 384 34.80 -19.97 -14.17
N ARG A 385 33.74 -20.43 -13.49
CA ARG A 385 33.75 -21.75 -12.87
C ARG A 385 33.44 -22.86 -13.88
N ASN A 386 32.41 -22.64 -14.68
CA ASN A 386 32.01 -23.54 -15.75
C ASN A 386 31.04 -22.84 -16.71
N PRO A 387 31.48 -22.54 -17.94
CA PRO A 387 30.62 -21.88 -18.95
C PRO A 387 29.35 -22.63 -19.26
N ALA A 388 29.32 -23.96 -19.12
CA ALA A 388 28.13 -24.77 -19.36
C ALA A 388 27.03 -24.60 -18.28
N LEU A 389 27.35 -24.01 -17.11
CA LEU A 389 26.44 -23.92 -15.95
C LEU A 389 25.80 -22.54 -15.73
N ILE A 390 25.92 -21.60 -16.67
CA ILE A 390 25.36 -20.23 -16.53
C ILE A 390 23.83 -20.29 -16.25
N ALA A 391 23.10 -21.12 -16.98
CA ALA A 391 21.66 -21.30 -16.77
C ALA A 391 21.33 -21.85 -15.36
N THR A 392 22.17 -22.79 -14.87
CA THR A 392 22.02 -23.33 -13.51
C THR A 392 22.30 -22.27 -12.44
N GLY A 393 23.31 -21.41 -12.66
CA GLY A 393 23.60 -20.29 -11.76
C GLY A 393 22.45 -19.30 -11.67
N LEU A 394 21.86 -18.92 -12.79
CA LEU A 394 20.68 -18.06 -12.85
C LEU A 394 19.45 -18.71 -12.20
N ALA A 395 19.28 -20.03 -12.34
CA ALA A 395 18.21 -20.76 -11.67
C ALA A 395 18.38 -20.75 -10.14
N ILE A 396 19.61 -20.92 -9.64
CA ILE A 396 19.93 -20.83 -8.21
C ILE A 396 19.56 -19.44 -7.68
N TRP A 397 20.00 -18.38 -8.36
CA TRP A 397 19.61 -17.02 -7.98
C TRP A 397 18.09 -16.81 -8.04
N GLY A 398 17.44 -17.28 -9.09
CA GLY A 398 15.99 -17.18 -9.26
C GLY A 398 15.20 -17.84 -8.12
N TRP A 399 15.70 -18.93 -7.56
CA TRP A 399 15.14 -19.54 -6.36
C TRP A 399 15.42 -18.74 -5.09
N ILE A 400 16.66 -18.32 -4.89
CA ILE A 400 17.08 -17.54 -3.72
C ILE A 400 16.23 -16.26 -3.61
N ILE A 401 16.07 -15.51 -4.72
CA ILE A 401 15.29 -14.27 -4.68
C ILE A 401 13.83 -14.50 -4.32
N ARG A 402 13.20 -15.55 -4.86
CA ARG A 402 11.80 -15.87 -4.53
C ARG A 402 11.61 -16.28 -3.08
N VAL A 403 12.53 -17.05 -2.52
CA VAL A 403 12.53 -17.41 -1.10
C VAL A 403 12.72 -16.15 -0.23
N ILE A 404 13.62 -15.26 -0.59
CA ILE A 404 13.86 -14.00 0.16
C ILE A 404 12.63 -13.09 0.08
N ILE A 405 11.99 -12.96 -1.10
CA ILE A 405 10.75 -12.19 -1.23
C ILE A 405 9.64 -12.81 -0.37
N PHE A 406 9.45 -14.13 -0.44
CA PHE A 406 8.48 -14.83 0.39
C PHE A 406 8.70 -14.55 1.87
N LEU A 407 9.91 -14.75 2.38
CA LEU A 407 10.26 -14.51 3.79
C LEU A 407 10.07 -13.04 4.18
N SER A 408 10.47 -12.11 3.30
CA SER A 408 10.32 -10.67 3.55
C SER A 408 8.85 -10.25 3.62
N PHE A 409 8.00 -10.80 2.76
CA PHE A 409 6.57 -10.51 2.77
C PHE A 409 5.83 -11.17 3.95
N ILE A 410 6.33 -12.27 4.50
CA ILE A 410 5.86 -12.80 5.78
C ILE A 410 6.26 -11.89 6.95
N LEU A 411 7.48 -11.31 6.89
CA LEU A 411 7.98 -10.40 7.94
C LEU A 411 7.32 -9.01 7.87
N LEU A 412 7.01 -8.51 6.69
CA LEU A 412 6.51 -7.14 6.46
C LEU A 412 5.29 -6.80 7.34
N PRO A 413 4.20 -7.61 7.42
CA PRO A 413 3.05 -7.28 8.25
C PRO A 413 3.32 -7.39 9.75
N VAL A 414 4.40 -8.06 10.18
CA VAL A 414 4.85 -8.06 11.56
C VAL A 414 5.45 -6.70 11.93
N VAL A 415 6.22 -6.12 11.00
CA VAL A 415 6.83 -4.78 11.16
C VAL A 415 5.78 -3.68 10.94
N ILE A 416 4.94 -3.82 9.92
CA ILE A 416 3.95 -2.82 9.50
C ILE A 416 2.54 -3.39 9.71
N ASN A 417 1.98 -3.19 10.89
CA ASN A 417 0.65 -3.72 11.28
C ASN A 417 -0.45 -2.66 11.38
N SER A 418 -0.11 -1.36 11.23
CA SER A 418 -1.05 -0.24 11.38
C SER A 418 -1.74 0.19 10.07
N VAL A 419 -1.43 -0.41 8.92
CA VAL A 419 -1.94 0.03 7.61
C VAL A 419 -3.43 -0.28 7.41
N THR A 420 -3.93 -1.39 7.95
CA THR A 420 -5.31 -1.84 7.73
C THR A 420 -6.37 -0.79 8.07
N PRO A 421 -6.36 -0.14 9.26
CA PRO A 421 -7.33 0.92 9.56
C PRO A 421 -7.22 2.13 8.63
N LEU A 422 -6.00 2.48 8.21
CA LEU A 422 -5.76 3.61 7.32
C LEU A 422 -6.37 3.39 5.94
N VAL A 423 -6.20 2.20 5.37
CA VAL A 423 -6.72 1.85 4.05
C VAL A 423 -8.23 1.67 4.08
N ASN A 424 -8.77 0.93 5.08
CA ASN A 424 -10.18 0.56 5.08
C ASN A 424 -11.10 1.67 5.57
N TYR A 425 -10.62 2.54 6.46
CA TYR A 425 -11.45 3.55 7.12
C TYR A 425 -10.90 4.98 6.97
N GLY A 426 -9.59 5.13 6.71
CA GLY A 426 -8.92 6.43 6.72
C GLY A 426 -9.52 7.45 5.76
N GLY A 427 -9.86 7.04 4.54
CA GLY A 427 -10.47 7.91 3.53
C GLY A 427 -11.82 8.47 3.97
N THR A 428 -12.71 7.61 4.49
CA THR A 428 -14.04 8.05 4.98
C THR A 428 -13.90 8.90 6.24
N VAL A 429 -13.06 8.49 7.20
CA VAL A 429 -12.79 9.27 8.41
C VAL A 429 -12.26 10.67 8.07
N ALA A 430 -11.33 10.78 7.11
CA ALA A 430 -10.79 12.07 6.68
C ALA A 430 -11.84 12.93 5.96
N ALA A 431 -12.66 12.34 5.10
CA ALA A 431 -13.75 13.04 4.40
C ALA A 431 -14.80 13.54 5.38
N ASP A 432 -15.24 12.70 6.32
CA ASP A 432 -16.21 13.05 7.35
C ASP A 432 -15.66 14.15 8.29
N ALA A 433 -14.39 14.06 8.68
CA ALA A 433 -13.71 15.07 9.48
C ALA A 433 -13.61 16.43 8.75
N ALA A 434 -13.37 16.43 7.45
CA ALA A 434 -13.33 17.64 6.63
C ALA A 434 -14.73 18.25 6.44
N GLN A 435 -15.74 17.40 6.22
CA GLN A 435 -17.14 17.84 6.05
C GLN A 435 -17.78 18.31 7.36
N TYR A 436 -17.40 17.69 8.47
CA TYR A 436 -17.96 17.96 9.81
C TYR A 436 -16.82 18.25 10.81
N PRO A 437 -16.23 19.45 10.82
CA PRO A 437 -15.15 19.81 11.76
C PRO A 437 -15.51 19.64 13.24
N SER A 438 -16.82 19.73 13.58
CA SER A 438 -17.36 19.47 14.91
C SER A 438 -17.08 18.05 15.42
N LEU A 439 -16.90 17.06 14.53
CA LEU A 439 -16.50 15.70 14.91
C LEU A 439 -15.06 15.65 15.42
N VAL A 440 -14.16 16.42 14.79
CA VAL A 440 -12.75 16.52 15.22
C VAL A 440 -12.67 17.22 16.59
N TRP A 441 -13.46 18.32 16.73
CA TRP A 441 -13.59 19.01 18.01
C TRP A 441 -14.14 18.06 19.09
N ALA A 442 -15.18 17.29 18.81
CA ALA A 442 -15.77 16.31 19.74
C ALA A 442 -14.75 15.26 20.21
N GLY A 443 -13.92 14.77 19.31
CA GLY A 443 -12.84 13.83 19.62
C GLY A 443 -11.78 14.40 20.58
N SER A 444 -11.54 15.71 20.53
CA SER A 444 -10.60 16.41 21.43
C SER A 444 -11.24 16.86 22.75
N HIS A 445 -12.59 16.85 22.84
CA HIS A 445 -13.37 17.27 24.01
C HIS A 445 -14.35 16.17 24.48
N PRO A 446 -13.90 14.93 24.70
CA PRO A 446 -14.82 13.80 24.98
C PRO A 446 -15.62 13.98 26.27
N THR A 447 -15.06 14.66 27.27
CA THR A 447 -15.73 14.95 28.56
C THR A 447 -16.88 15.93 28.39
N VAL A 448 -16.72 16.95 27.56
CA VAL A 448 -17.74 17.96 27.28
C VAL A 448 -18.90 17.32 26.49
N VAL A 449 -18.58 16.49 25.47
CA VAL A 449 -19.58 15.78 24.68
C VAL A 449 -20.36 14.80 25.54
N ALA A 450 -19.69 13.97 26.35
CA ALA A 450 -20.35 13.02 27.24
C ALA A 450 -21.26 13.72 28.29
N ALA A 451 -20.81 14.88 28.81
CA ALA A 451 -21.61 15.71 29.72
C ALA A 451 -22.83 16.33 29.00
N ALA A 452 -22.63 16.83 27.77
CA ALA A 452 -23.70 17.37 26.95
C ALA A 452 -24.77 16.33 26.60
N GLU A 453 -24.36 15.11 26.27
CA GLU A 453 -25.24 13.97 26.02
C GLU A 453 -26.02 13.58 27.28
N LYS A 454 -25.31 13.41 28.41
CA LYS A 454 -25.93 13.05 29.71
C LYS A 454 -26.98 14.03 30.16
N TYR A 455 -26.78 15.32 29.96
CA TYR A 455 -27.65 16.39 30.37
C TYR A 455 -28.36 17.08 29.19
N SER A 456 -28.50 16.37 28.08
CA SER A 456 -29.03 16.94 26.81
C SER A 456 -30.41 17.61 26.96
N THR A 457 -31.32 16.97 27.72
CA THR A 457 -32.66 17.54 27.97
C THR A 457 -32.60 18.85 28.76
N GLN A 458 -31.75 18.94 29.80
CA GLN A 458 -31.60 20.09 30.64
C GLN A 458 -30.88 21.24 29.91
N LEU A 459 -29.82 20.92 29.18
CA LEU A 459 -29.08 21.89 28.37
C LEU A 459 -29.93 22.39 27.19
N GLY A 460 -30.71 21.51 26.56
CA GLY A 460 -31.66 21.87 25.52
C GLY A 460 -32.75 22.83 26.03
N PHE A 461 -33.28 22.57 27.23
CA PHE A 461 -34.19 23.51 27.89
C PHE A 461 -33.52 24.87 28.15
N ALA A 462 -32.30 24.88 28.69
CA ALA A 462 -31.58 26.10 28.95
C ALA A 462 -31.31 26.93 27.67
N ALA A 463 -30.99 26.27 26.57
CA ALA A 463 -30.77 26.91 25.27
C ALA A 463 -32.07 27.46 24.66
N ALA A 464 -33.19 26.73 24.80
CA ALA A 464 -34.50 27.14 24.28
C ALA A 464 -35.12 28.29 25.12
N HIS A 465 -34.77 28.39 26.40
CA HIS A 465 -35.39 29.36 27.33
C HIS A 465 -34.35 30.20 28.11
N PRO A 466 -33.42 30.90 27.43
CA PRO A 466 -32.35 31.63 28.09
C PRO A 466 -32.83 32.72 29.05
N SER A 467 -33.95 33.40 28.73
CA SER A 467 -34.56 34.40 29.58
C SER A 467 -35.15 33.80 30.87
N VAL A 468 -35.72 32.59 30.79
CA VAL A 468 -36.27 31.87 31.96
C VAL A 468 -35.13 31.45 32.88
N VAL A 469 -34.02 30.91 32.31
CA VAL A 469 -32.86 30.52 33.08
C VAL A 469 -32.18 31.72 33.74
N ALA A 470 -32.01 32.84 33.02
CA ALA A 470 -31.48 34.07 33.55
C ALA A 470 -32.36 34.64 34.71
N ALA A 471 -33.67 34.62 34.55
CA ALA A 471 -34.60 35.02 35.60
C ALA A 471 -34.54 34.09 36.82
N ALA A 472 -34.48 32.76 36.59
CA ALA A 472 -34.36 31.77 37.67
C ALA A 472 -33.04 31.92 38.42
N THR A 473 -31.95 32.21 37.73
CA THR A 473 -30.65 32.52 38.39
C THR A 473 -30.70 33.80 39.20
N LYS A 474 -31.26 34.86 38.60
CA LYS A 474 -31.42 36.19 39.28
C LYS A 474 -32.25 36.08 40.54
N TYR A 475 -33.32 35.30 40.49
CA TYR A 475 -34.27 35.14 41.59
C TYR A 475 -34.10 33.82 42.36
N SER A 476 -32.92 33.21 42.30
CA SER A 476 -32.64 31.88 42.89
C SER A 476 -32.91 31.84 44.41
N THR A 477 -32.52 32.88 45.13
CA THR A 477 -32.76 33.02 46.59
C THR A 477 -34.28 33.13 46.87
N GLN A 478 -34.96 33.92 46.08
CA GLN A 478 -36.43 34.08 46.22
C GLN A 478 -37.20 32.82 45.87
N LEU A 479 -36.76 32.08 44.85
CA LEU A 479 -37.30 30.75 44.49
C LEU A 479 -37.12 29.75 45.63
N ALA A 480 -35.92 29.68 46.22
CA ALA A 480 -35.65 28.83 47.37
C ALA A 480 -36.50 29.23 48.59
N ASN A 481 -36.63 30.52 48.84
CA ASN A 481 -37.47 31.05 49.91
C ASN A 481 -38.97 30.80 49.64
N ALA A 482 -39.44 30.95 48.39
CA ALA A 482 -40.81 30.63 48.00
C ALA A 482 -41.15 29.14 48.25
N ALA A 483 -40.25 28.23 47.96
CA ALA A 483 -40.38 26.80 48.28
C ALA A 483 -40.37 26.53 49.79
N LYS A 484 -39.46 27.19 50.49
CA LYS A 484 -39.28 27.00 51.95
C LYS A 484 -40.48 27.53 52.74
N PHE A 485 -41.01 28.67 52.32
CA PHE A 485 -42.09 29.37 53.02
C PHE A 485 -43.44 29.25 52.27
N ALA A 486 -43.63 28.17 51.52
CA ALA A 486 -44.86 27.97 50.71
C ALA A 486 -46.16 27.98 51.56
N PRO A 487 -46.22 27.39 52.77
CA PRO A 487 -47.38 27.46 53.64
C PRO A 487 -47.72 28.89 54.09
N GLU A 488 -46.67 29.64 54.45
CA GLU A 488 -46.77 31.04 54.93
C GLU A 488 -47.23 31.95 53.79
N LEU A 489 -46.68 31.83 52.62
CA LEU A 489 -47.03 32.57 51.41
C LEU A 489 -48.47 32.30 50.99
N ALA A 490 -48.92 31.06 51.06
CA ALA A 490 -50.33 30.70 50.71
C ALA A 490 -51.38 31.36 51.67
N VAL A 491 -50.97 31.54 52.91
CA VAL A 491 -51.85 32.25 53.87
C VAL A 491 -51.89 33.74 53.59
N ILE A 492 -50.73 34.34 53.28
CA ILE A 492 -50.60 35.77 52.93
C ILE A 492 -51.38 36.04 51.62
N GLU A 493 -51.26 35.17 50.59
CA GLU A 493 -51.94 35.33 49.31
C GLU A 493 -53.42 35.22 49.39
N LYS A 494 -53.96 34.35 50.27
CA LYS A 494 -55.42 34.23 50.52
C LYS A 494 -55.99 35.41 51.32
N ASN A 495 -55.18 36.16 52.06
CA ASN A 495 -55.59 37.21 52.94
C ASN A 495 -54.78 38.52 52.79
N PRO A 496 -54.59 39.04 51.58
CA PRO A 496 -53.63 40.11 51.30
C PRO A 496 -53.96 41.42 52.06
N ALA A 497 -55.23 41.77 52.16
CA ALA A 497 -55.68 42.97 52.86
C ALA A 497 -55.40 42.91 54.38
N LEU A 498 -55.51 41.73 54.98
CA LEU A 498 -55.26 41.49 56.39
C LEU A 498 -53.75 41.63 56.75
N PHE A 499 -52.91 41.07 55.90
CA PHE A 499 -51.44 41.18 56.09
C PHE A 499 -50.91 42.58 55.74
N ALA A 500 -51.50 43.28 54.78
CA ALA A 500 -51.22 44.71 54.51
C ALA A 500 -51.61 45.64 55.72
N GLN A 501 -52.64 45.31 56.44
CA GLN A 501 -52.99 45.99 57.68
C GLN A 501 -51.94 45.67 58.78
N ALA A 502 -51.55 44.43 58.92
CA ALA A 502 -50.58 43.97 59.90
C ALA A 502 -49.24 44.60 59.71
N ALA A 503 -48.79 44.78 58.48
CA ALA A 503 -47.49 45.40 58.13
C ALA A 503 -47.33 46.84 58.57
N LYS A 504 -48.41 47.50 59.03
CA LYS A 504 -48.39 48.87 59.64
C LYS A 504 -47.96 48.85 61.11
N TYR A 505 -47.85 47.69 61.74
CA TYR A 505 -47.51 47.50 63.13
C TYR A 505 -46.24 46.67 63.27
N THR A 506 -45.54 46.83 64.39
CA THR A 506 -44.48 45.89 64.80
C THR A 506 -45.13 44.68 65.49
N PRO A 507 -44.46 43.50 65.56
CA PRO A 507 -45.03 42.31 66.21
C PRO A 507 -45.56 42.55 67.61
N THR A 508 -44.94 43.45 68.35
CA THR A 508 -45.28 43.81 69.71
C THR A 508 -46.41 44.83 69.84
N THR A 509 -46.75 45.50 68.72
CA THR A 509 -47.81 46.58 68.74
C THR A 509 -49.09 46.22 67.94
N ILE A 510 -49.22 45.01 67.45
CA ILE A 510 -50.42 44.53 66.72
C ILE A 510 -51.61 44.52 67.64
N PRO A 511 -52.72 45.17 67.29
CA PRO A 511 -53.96 45.12 68.09
C PRO A 511 -54.47 43.69 68.31
N PRO A 512 -54.93 43.32 69.55
CA PRO A 512 -55.34 41.94 69.84
C PRO A 512 -56.44 41.41 68.91
N ALA A 513 -57.34 42.24 68.46
CA ALA A 513 -58.40 41.85 67.49
C ALA A 513 -57.84 41.55 66.11
N LEU A 514 -56.74 42.22 65.66
CA LEU A 514 -56.07 41.95 64.40
C LEU A 514 -55.21 40.68 64.51
N ALA A 515 -54.51 40.50 65.63
CA ALA A 515 -53.80 39.29 65.93
C ALA A 515 -54.63 38.02 65.88
N ALA A 516 -55.86 38.08 66.50
CA ALA A 516 -56.82 36.99 66.48
C ALA A 516 -57.27 36.62 65.06
N LYS A 517 -57.54 37.66 64.23
CA LYS A 517 -57.91 37.47 62.82
C LYS A 517 -56.76 36.83 61.99
N LEU A 518 -55.49 37.23 62.26
CA LEU A 518 -54.34 36.68 61.63
C LEU A 518 -54.12 35.22 62.04
N ILE A 519 -54.23 34.86 63.30
CA ILE A 519 -54.16 33.50 63.81
C ILE A 519 -55.22 32.62 63.17
N ALA A 520 -56.48 33.11 63.07
CA ALA A 520 -57.60 32.43 62.43
C ALA A 520 -57.31 32.18 60.94
N ALA A 521 -56.82 33.18 60.22
CA ALA A 521 -56.44 33.10 58.83
C ALA A 521 -55.27 32.09 58.58
N ALA A 522 -54.37 31.95 59.55
CA ALA A 522 -53.26 31.00 59.54
C ALA A 522 -53.65 29.57 59.97
N GLY A 523 -54.92 29.27 60.12
CA GLY A 523 -55.42 27.95 60.46
C GLY A 523 -55.84 27.75 61.93
N GLY A 524 -55.84 28.81 62.74
CA GLY A 524 -56.25 28.81 64.11
C GLY A 524 -55.38 28.11 65.13
N GLY A 525 -55.58 28.33 66.44
CA GLY A 525 -54.90 27.62 67.51
C GLY A 525 -53.35 27.69 67.46
N SER A 526 -52.71 26.68 68.02
CA SER A 526 -51.23 26.58 68.06
C SER A 526 -50.55 26.54 66.69
N LYS A 527 -51.21 25.96 65.66
CA LYS A 527 -50.73 25.96 64.29
C LYS A 527 -50.68 27.35 63.68
N GLY A 528 -51.69 28.11 63.81
CA GLY A 528 -51.75 29.50 63.32
C GLY A 528 -50.74 30.41 64.02
N THR A 529 -50.54 30.25 65.33
CA THR A 529 -49.53 30.98 66.08
C THR A 529 -48.10 30.63 65.67
N ALA A 530 -47.81 29.32 65.43
CA ALA A 530 -46.46 28.85 64.93
C ALA A 530 -46.15 29.40 63.53
N LEU A 531 -47.15 29.42 62.64
CA LEU A 531 -46.96 29.87 61.24
C LEU A 531 -46.77 31.43 61.26
N LEU A 532 -47.47 32.17 62.03
CA LEU A 532 -47.24 33.62 62.18
C LEU A 532 -45.87 33.93 62.82
N GLY A 533 -45.41 33.12 63.77
CA GLY A 533 -44.01 33.20 64.30
C GLY A 533 -42.97 32.98 63.26
N THR A 534 -43.20 32.02 62.31
CA THR A 534 -42.32 31.77 61.17
C THR A 534 -42.32 32.96 60.21
N ILE A 535 -43.46 33.57 59.92
CA ILE A 535 -43.56 34.77 59.08
C ILE A 535 -42.80 35.93 59.70
N ASP A 536 -42.93 36.16 60.96
CA ASP A 536 -42.30 37.27 61.68
C ASP A 536 -40.79 37.09 61.72
N ALA A 537 -40.34 35.88 62.06
CA ALA A 537 -38.91 35.57 62.10
C ALA A 537 -38.19 35.63 60.73
N ASN A 538 -38.93 35.54 59.63
CA ASN A 538 -38.43 35.52 58.26
C ASN A 538 -39.02 36.63 57.37
N GLN A 539 -39.44 37.73 57.96
CA GLN A 539 -40.14 38.83 57.29
C GLN A 539 -39.40 39.35 56.06
N ALA A 540 -38.13 39.55 56.13
CA ALA A 540 -37.31 40.05 55.01
C ALA A 540 -37.28 39.05 53.83
N ALA A 541 -37.17 37.72 54.12
CA ALA A 541 -37.17 36.69 53.10
C ALA A 541 -38.53 36.58 52.43
N ILE A 542 -39.62 36.57 53.18
CA ILE A 542 -41.00 36.49 52.69
C ILE A 542 -41.35 37.73 51.88
N SER A 543 -41.01 38.94 52.37
CA SER A 543 -41.24 40.20 51.64
C SER A 543 -40.45 40.24 50.34
N GLY A 544 -39.23 39.72 50.33
CA GLY A 544 -38.43 39.58 49.09
C GLY A 544 -39.07 38.65 48.07
N VAL A 545 -39.78 37.60 48.49
CA VAL A 545 -40.55 36.72 47.59
C VAL A 545 -41.80 37.45 47.05
N ILE A 546 -42.50 38.13 47.91
CA ILE A 546 -43.72 38.86 47.51
C ILE A 546 -43.40 39.99 46.51
N ALA A 547 -42.30 40.72 46.72
CA ALA A 547 -41.86 41.80 45.84
C ALA A 547 -41.59 41.33 44.38
N VAL A 548 -41.29 40.05 44.16
CA VAL A 548 -41.01 39.46 42.85
C VAL A 548 -42.05 38.37 42.48
N SER A 549 -43.20 38.37 43.10
CA SER A 549 -44.21 37.30 42.93
C SER A 549 -44.66 37.12 41.47
N SER A 550 -44.82 38.21 40.71
CA SER A 550 -45.18 38.14 39.29
C SER A 550 -44.10 37.43 38.44
N GLN A 551 -42.81 37.69 38.79
CA GLN A 551 -41.71 37.04 38.12
C GLN A 551 -41.61 35.54 38.48
N LEU A 552 -41.85 35.19 39.76
CA LEU A 552 -41.87 33.80 40.24
C LEU A 552 -43.07 33.04 39.65
N THR A 553 -44.25 33.68 39.49
CA THR A 553 -45.40 33.09 38.81
C THR A 553 -45.11 32.78 37.34
N ALA A 554 -44.36 33.65 36.65
CA ALA A 554 -43.93 33.43 35.28
C ALA A 554 -42.94 32.25 35.16
N LEU A 555 -42.21 31.91 36.23
CA LEU A 555 -41.27 30.77 36.28
C LEU A 555 -41.97 29.44 36.69
N ALA A 556 -43.17 29.51 37.28
CA ALA A 556 -43.89 28.34 37.79
C ALA A 556 -44.12 27.23 36.75
N PRO A 557 -44.49 27.52 35.47
CA PRO A 557 -44.66 26.51 34.43
C PRO A 557 -43.37 25.69 34.15
N TYR A 558 -42.22 26.27 34.46
CA TYR A 558 -40.90 25.70 34.20
C TYR A 558 -40.24 25.10 35.47
N SER A 559 -40.97 24.99 36.56
CA SER A 559 -40.39 24.59 37.88
C SER A 559 -39.74 23.22 37.85
N ALA A 560 -40.31 22.23 37.15
CA ALA A 560 -39.76 20.90 37.04
C ALA A 560 -38.44 20.89 36.22
N GLN A 561 -38.42 21.64 35.12
CA GLN A 561 -37.22 21.76 34.24
C GLN A 561 -36.11 22.55 34.96
N LEU A 562 -36.47 23.64 35.68
CA LEU A 562 -35.50 24.40 36.44
C LEU A 562 -34.92 23.60 37.61
N LYS A 563 -35.70 22.75 38.28
CA LYS A 563 -35.23 21.84 39.30
C LYS A 563 -34.28 20.79 38.71
N ALA A 564 -34.61 20.25 37.54
CA ALA A 564 -33.73 19.32 36.82
C ALA A 564 -32.43 19.99 36.36
N LEU A 565 -32.50 21.25 35.89
CA LEU A 565 -31.31 22.04 35.51
C LEU A 565 -30.44 22.37 36.70
N ALA A 566 -31.01 22.66 37.88
CA ALA A 566 -30.27 22.92 39.13
C ALA A 566 -29.46 21.68 39.60
N ALA A 567 -29.79 20.49 39.15
CA ALA A 567 -29.05 19.27 39.42
C ALA A 567 -27.84 19.07 38.48
N VAL A 568 -27.70 19.88 37.42
CA VAL A 568 -26.55 19.85 36.50
C VAL A 568 -25.38 20.63 37.16
N PRO A 569 -24.17 20.06 37.18
CA PRO A 569 -23.02 20.78 37.73
C PRO A 569 -22.81 22.12 37.00
N PRO A 570 -22.50 23.19 37.74
CA PRO A 570 -22.30 24.52 37.14
C PRO A 570 -21.15 24.54 36.07
N SER A 571 -20.12 23.74 36.28
CA SER A 571 -19.03 23.58 35.32
C SER A 571 -19.49 23.03 33.97
N VAL A 572 -20.43 22.06 33.99
CA VAL A 572 -21.02 21.50 32.78
C VAL A 572 -21.85 22.51 31.99
N ILE A 573 -22.63 23.34 32.72
CA ILE A 573 -23.40 24.42 32.09
C ILE A 573 -22.48 25.46 31.47
N ALA A 574 -21.39 25.84 32.17
CA ALA A 574 -20.42 26.80 31.68
C ALA A 574 -19.69 26.27 30.44
N GLU A 575 -19.22 25.01 30.46
CA GLU A 575 -18.56 24.36 29.33
C GLU A 575 -19.52 24.19 28.14
N ALA A 576 -20.77 23.77 28.35
CA ALA A 576 -21.76 23.64 27.30
C ALA A 576 -22.10 25.00 26.68
N THR A 577 -22.16 26.07 27.49
CA THR A 577 -22.41 27.42 27.00
C THR A 577 -21.21 27.95 26.19
N ALA A 578 -20.00 27.76 26.70
CA ALA A 578 -18.76 28.17 26.01
C ALA A 578 -18.57 27.48 24.65
N ASN A 579 -19.03 26.22 24.53
CA ASN A 579 -18.90 25.40 23.32
C ASN A 579 -20.24 25.18 22.61
N SER A 580 -21.20 26.09 22.78
CA SER A 580 -22.56 25.93 22.25
C SER A 580 -22.65 25.89 20.73
N ALA A 581 -21.73 26.57 20.02
CA ALA A 581 -21.68 26.58 18.58
C ALA A 581 -21.19 25.20 18.04
N GLU A 582 -20.18 24.61 18.65
CA GLU A 582 -19.65 23.30 18.29
C GLU A 582 -20.64 22.19 18.61
N LEU A 583 -21.28 22.24 19.78
CA LEU A 583 -22.34 21.30 20.16
C LEU A 583 -23.57 21.38 19.21
N ALA A 584 -23.96 22.59 18.82
CA ALA A 584 -25.04 22.79 17.83
C ALA A 584 -24.64 22.29 16.43
N ALA A 585 -23.37 22.45 16.03
CA ALA A 585 -22.86 21.90 14.80
C ALA A 585 -22.81 20.36 14.86
N LEU A 586 -22.38 19.79 15.99
CA LEU A 586 -22.35 18.35 16.22
C LEU A 586 -23.74 17.71 16.14
N ALA A 587 -24.78 18.39 16.67
CA ALA A 587 -26.16 17.94 16.61
C ALA A 587 -26.73 17.86 15.18
N LYS A 588 -26.11 18.56 14.20
CA LYS A 588 -26.51 18.52 12.78
C LYS A 588 -25.81 17.39 12.00
N VAL A 589 -24.83 16.70 12.61
CA VAL A 589 -24.14 15.58 11.96
C VAL A 589 -25.10 14.40 11.86
N PRO A 590 -25.22 13.74 10.69
CA PRO A 590 -26.05 12.56 10.55
C PRO A 590 -25.65 11.46 11.53
N PRO A 591 -26.60 10.77 12.17
CA PRO A 591 -26.30 9.72 13.15
C PRO A 591 -25.41 8.58 12.59
N SER A 592 -25.56 8.25 11.30
CA SER A 592 -24.72 7.26 10.62
C SER A 592 -23.24 7.68 10.56
N VAL A 593 -22.97 8.97 10.32
CA VAL A 593 -21.61 9.54 10.28
C VAL A 593 -21.01 9.56 11.68
N SER A 594 -21.77 10.01 12.68
CA SER A 594 -21.33 10.02 14.07
C SER A 594 -21.00 8.60 14.57
N ALA A 595 -21.86 7.62 14.26
CA ALA A 595 -21.62 6.21 14.61
C ALA A 595 -20.37 5.65 13.91
N TYR A 596 -20.18 5.98 12.62
CA TYR A 596 -18.99 5.54 11.87
C TYR A 596 -17.71 6.13 12.47
N MET A 597 -17.69 7.43 12.75
CA MET A 597 -16.56 8.10 13.38
C MET A 597 -16.27 7.54 14.78
N ALA A 598 -17.28 7.30 15.60
CA ALA A 598 -17.12 6.70 16.92
C ALA A 598 -16.48 5.29 16.85
N ALA A 599 -16.82 4.51 15.82
CA ALA A 599 -16.31 3.15 15.62
C ALA A 599 -14.87 3.13 15.10
N HIS A 600 -14.46 4.09 14.26
CA HIS A 600 -13.23 3.96 13.44
C HIS A 600 -12.20 5.06 13.67
N ALA A 601 -12.59 6.28 14.11
CA ALA A 601 -11.65 7.41 14.19
C ALA A 601 -10.47 7.15 15.12
N SER A 602 -10.67 6.56 16.30
CA SER A 602 -9.60 6.23 17.23
C SER A 602 -8.59 5.23 16.65
N ALA A 603 -9.08 4.21 15.93
CA ALA A 603 -8.23 3.23 15.28
C ALA A 603 -7.39 3.87 14.16
N VAL A 604 -8.00 4.76 13.35
CA VAL A 604 -7.34 5.49 12.27
C VAL A 604 -6.29 6.45 12.84
N THR A 605 -6.62 7.23 13.86
CA THR A 605 -5.68 8.17 14.50
C THR A 605 -4.48 7.45 15.13
N THR A 606 -4.74 6.35 15.83
CA THR A 606 -3.67 5.52 16.40
C THR A 606 -2.78 4.92 15.32
N ALA A 607 -3.39 4.44 14.23
CA ALA A 607 -2.67 3.88 13.11
C ALA A 607 -1.83 4.96 12.38
N ALA A 608 -2.37 6.15 12.16
CA ALA A 608 -1.66 7.28 11.56
C ALA A 608 -0.43 7.71 12.36
N ALA A 609 -0.53 7.71 13.69
CA ALA A 609 0.59 8.03 14.57
C ALA A 609 1.71 6.97 14.53
N LYS A 610 1.38 5.68 14.41
CA LYS A 610 2.33 4.55 14.42
C LYS A 610 2.95 4.27 13.06
N SER A 611 2.18 4.44 11.99
CA SER A 611 2.53 3.98 10.64
C SER A 611 3.85 4.56 10.12
N PRO A 612 4.16 5.87 10.26
CA PRO A 612 5.43 6.41 9.79
C PRO A 612 6.66 5.74 10.43
N GLY A 613 6.61 5.46 11.74
CA GLY A 613 7.69 4.75 12.44
C GLY A 613 7.88 3.32 11.95
N GLN A 614 6.79 2.60 11.69
CA GLN A 614 6.81 1.23 11.18
C GLN A 614 7.40 1.15 9.76
N TRP A 615 7.00 2.05 8.87
CA TRP A 615 7.58 2.15 7.54
C TRP A 615 9.06 2.53 7.57
N LYS A 616 9.47 3.46 8.45
CA LYS A 616 10.90 3.76 8.67
C LYS A 616 11.68 2.51 9.06
N THR A 617 11.15 1.70 9.99
CA THR A 617 11.78 0.45 10.41
C THR A 617 11.96 -0.52 9.23
N TRP A 618 10.94 -0.67 8.38
CA TRP A 618 11.02 -1.50 7.18
C TRP A 618 12.08 -0.99 6.20
N TYR A 619 12.09 0.30 5.92
CA TYR A 619 13.10 0.87 5.02
C TYR A 619 14.51 0.80 5.59
N TRP A 620 14.70 0.83 6.92
CA TRP A 620 16.01 0.54 7.52
C TRP A 620 16.46 -0.89 7.27
N ILE A 621 15.56 -1.87 7.24
CA ILE A 621 15.87 -3.25 6.82
C ILE A 621 16.35 -3.25 5.36
N CYS A 622 15.68 -2.51 4.47
CA CYS A 622 16.09 -2.35 3.08
C CYS A 622 17.48 -1.67 2.96
N VAL A 623 17.77 -0.64 3.77
CA VAL A 623 19.10 -0.01 3.84
C VAL A 623 20.16 -1.04 4.25
N GLY A 624 19.87 -1.85 5.27
CA GLY A 624 20.74 -2.97 5.67
C GLY A 624 21.00 -3.95 4.53
N GLY A 625 20.00 -4.22 3.70
CA GLY A 625 20.11 -5.04 2.50
C GLY A 625 21.06 -4.45 1.46
N ILE A 626 21.00 -3.15 1.19
CA ILE A 626 21.91 -2.48 0.26
C ILE A 626 23.35 -2.48 0.82
N ILE A 627 23.52 -2.24 2.12
CA ILE A 627 24.85 -2.31 2.76
C ILE A 627 25.42 -3.73 2.69
N PHE A 628 24.61 -4.76 2.95
CA PHE A 628 25.04 -6.15 2.82
C PHE A 628 25.46 -6.47 1.37
N PHE A 629 24.72 -5.95 0.39
CA PHE A 629 25.12 -6.06 -1.02
C PHE A 629 26.49 -5.40 -1.27
N LEU A 630 26.71 -4.18 -0.80
CA LEU A 630 28.00 -3.48 -0.94
C LEU A 630 29.16 -4.30 -0.35
N LEU A 631 28.97 -4.90 0.82
CA LEU A 631 29.98 -5.75 1.48
C LEU A 631 30.24 -7.06 0.72
N SER A 632 29.31 -7.53 -0.09
CA SER A 632 29.46 -8.75 -0.90
C SER A 632 30.23 -8.55 -2.21
N ILE A 633 30.35 -7.31 -2.71
CA ILE A 633 30.96 -7.00 -4.02
C ILE A 633 32.40 -7.55 -4.15
N PRO A 634 33.26 -7.50 -3.13
CA PRO A 634 34.61 -8.08 -3.23
C PRO A 634 34.64 -9.57 -3.52
N LEU A 635 33.60 -10.33 -3.12
CA LEU A 635 33.49 -11.77 -3.32
C LEU A 635 33.30 -12.16 -4.79
N LEU A 636 32.70 -11.27 -5.59
CA LEU A 636 32.52 -11.49 -7.02
C LEU A 636 33.86 -11.42 -7.75
N ARG A 637 33.97 -12.18 -8.85
CA ARG A 637 35.10 -12.08 -9.75
C ARG A 637 35.00 -10.81 -10.59
N GLY A 638 36.09 -10.44 -11.25
CA GLY A 638 36.19 -9.25 -12.09
C GLY A 638 37.12 -8.18 -11.51
N ARG A 639 37.57 -7.30 -12.37
CA ARG A 639 38.55 -6.27 -12.07
C ARG A 639 37.93 -4.94 -11.67
N TRP A 640 38.70 -4.16 -10.91
CA TRP A 640 38.32 -2.80 -10.50
C TRP A 640 38.74 -1.75 -11.53
N ARG A 641 39.77 -2.03 -12.33
CA ARG A 641 40.36 -1.11 -13.29
C ARG A 641 40.17 -1.60 -14.73
N PRO A 642 39.79 -0.73 -15.69
CA PRO A 642 39.59 -1.12 -17.08
C PRO A 642 40.86 -1.72 -17.73
N ARG A 643 42.04 -1.24 -17.36
CA ARG A 643 43.33 -1.77 -17.88
C ARG A 643 43.55 -3.21 -17.53
N ASP A 644 43.25 -3.59 -16.28
CA ASP A 644 43.42 -4.96 -15.81
C ASP A 644 42.40 -5.89 -16.46
N ALA A 645 41.18 -5.42 -16.65
CA ALA A 645 40.13 -6.18 -17.34
C ALA A 645 40.44 -6.43 -18.81
N LYS A 646 41.04 -5.46 -19.51
CA LYS A 646 41.45 -5.60 -20.89
C LYS A 646 42.62 -6.62 -21.03
N ARG A 647 43.58 -6.58 -20.13
CA ARG A 647 44.68 -7.55 -20.11
C ARG A 647 44.19 -8.97 -19.90
N ASP A 648 43.28 -9.19 -18.95
CA ASP A 648 42.73 -10.53 -18.67
C ASP A 648 41.94 -11.07 -19.87
N GLU A 649 41.25 -10.22 -20.63
CA GLU A 649 40.53 -10.60 -21.85
C GLU A 649 41.51 -11.00 -22.96
N GLU A 650 42.60 -10.22 -23.17
CA GLU A 650 43.63 -10.52 -24.15
C GLU A 650 44.33 -11.85 -23.81
N GLU A 651 44.66 -12.10 -22.52
CA GLU A 651 45.22 -13.37 -22.04
C GLU A 651 44.28 -14.55 -22.25
N HIS A 652 42.97 -14.36 -21.95
CA HIS A 652 41.93 -15.39 -22.17
C HIS A 652 41.77 -15.72 -23.65
N GLU A 653 41.72 -14.72 -24.51
CA GLU A 653 41.60 -14.95 -25.96
C GLU A 653 42.82 -15.63 -26.55
N ALA A 654 44.02 -15.30 -26.07
CA ALA A 654 45.24 -16.00 -26.44
C ALA A 654 45.23 -17.49 -26.03
N MET A 655 44.72 -17.81 -24.82
CA MET A 655 44.55 -19.20 -24.38
C MET A 655 43.56 -19.98 -25.24
N VAL A 656 42.44 -19.38 -25.58
CA VAL A 656 41.40 -20.00 -26.45
C VAL A 656 41.95 -20.25 -27.85
N GLN A 657 42.69 -19.31 -28.43
CA GLN A 657 43.33 -19.46 -29.75
C GLN A 657 44.38 -20.54 -29.73
N ALA A 658 45.19 -20.63 -28.66
CA ALA A 658 46.18 -21.70 -28.50
C ALA A 658 45.53 -23.10 -28.42
N GLU A 659 44.35 -23.23 -27.77
CA GLU A 659 43.64 -24.50 -27.68
C GLU A 659 42.98 -24.88 -29.03
N LEU A 660 42.43 -23.89 -29.75
CA LEU A 660 41.92 -24.09 -31.11
C LEU A 660 43.02 -24.56 -32.07
N ALA A 661 44.22 -23.98 -31.98
CA ALA A 661 45.36 -24.40 -32.79
C ALA A 661 45.80 -25.84 -32.51
N LYS A 662 45.76 -26.31 -31.25
CA LYS A 662 45.98 -27.70 -30.90
C LYS A 662 44.95 -28.67 -31.52
N LEU A 663 43.67 -28.27 -31.50
CA LEU A 663 42.59 -29.08 -32.09
C LEU A 663 42.65 -29.10 -33.61
N GLY A 664 43.03 -27.99 -34.26
CA GLY A 664 43.25 -27.92 -35.71
C GLY A 664 44.50 -28.66 -36.18
N ALA A 665 45.50 -28.87 -35.31
CA ALA A 665 46.68 -29.64 -35.62
C ALA A 665 46.48 -31.16 -35.46
N THR A 666 45.40 -31.57 -34.79
CA THR A 666 45.04 -33.00 -34.57
C THR A 666 43.94 -33.50 -35.53
N SER A 667 43.37 -32.64 -36.39
CA SER A 667 42.45 -32.97 -37.48
C SER A 667 43.21 -32.99 -38.82
#